data_db6fcbe242182903a7c23dc4c1971ac3
#
_entry.id   db6fcbe242182903a7c23dc4c1971ac3
#
_cell.length_a   1.000
_cell.length_b   1.000
_cell.length_c   1.000
_cell.angle_alpha   90.00
_cell.angle_beta   90.00
_cell.angle_gamma   90.00
#
_symmetry.space_group_name_H-M   'P 1'
#
loop_
_entity.id
_entity.type
_entity.pdbx_description
1 polymer ?
#
loop_
_entity_poly.entity_id
_entity_poly.type
_entity_poly.pdbx_seq_one_letter_code
_entity_poly.pdbx_strand_id
1 'polypeptide(L)'
;MSTQSNSLIIGAGGGKGGGGSARVAQEAPDSLRSKAYARVVDLVCEGEIEGLAAGLQSVYLDDTPIQNSDGSYNFTGVTLEARTGTQQQSYIPGFSSVENEVSVGVECKYGQPVVRSITDPDVDAVRIKVSIPTLTLQDTTNGDLNGTSVTYAIDLQSLGAGYVQILQDTVSGRTSSRYQRSYYVPLSGTGPWDVRLRRITADSTQTSLQNKTFLESYTEVIESKLRYPNSALMALRVDASQFTSIPRRSYDLKLLRVRIPSNYFPETRSYAGVWDGSFKVAWTDNPAWCFYDLVTNTRYGLGNYIPESQVDKWALYRVANYCDELVPNGLGGYEPRFTCNLYLQTREQAYKVVQDMASVFRGMAYWSGGAITVTQDAPQDPVYQFTAANVVDGEFAYQGSSAKARHTVALVSWVDPEDFYRQKVEYVEDLAGIARYGVVQADVVAMGCTSRGQANRVGKWLLYSEQSESEIITFRTGLEGAVVRPGDVIKVADASRGGMRLGGRIAAATTVSVKLDQDLPAGSWRISVVLPTGVVEERQVGSLSGRTVGVTSAFSMAPQVGAIWVLSSTLVEAQLFRVVQVAESEPGIHEITALAHNPSKYAAIEQGLALQPRAITLLSTAPAAPTGLTVTESLYRVKDQALLLIQLGWEQVFGALEYQVTYRVNGGNTVTLPKVSSTYLEIRNAEAGDYVFTVRAVGVSGKLGNFASLSQSILGKLQPPDDVQDFVVLRRTTDLLLSWSANTDADLSGYEVRVGTGWDSGVMVGQTAGTQLVHDQSESGQYNYHIRAFDTSGKYSQHVTTFQLTLLAPSSVRQFDVVQSANRLEFRWLPNPEPEVVAYELREGGAWDTSIFIAEVKSSSFTLPSGFDGERKFWIKAIASPGIYSEEATFVSTVVAQPQNANLLVTVDAQATRFPGVKHFASVESVNSLDVLRMDSGVTQSEYLFEVNLPTSYRAQNTLLASIGATLDDRETWTSANYAWISSAAKRQWTYDGALKSIEARFQMARE
;
A
#
# COMPACT_ATOMS: atom_id res chain seq x y z
N MET A 1 -13.18 -9.45 -37.92
CA MET A 1 -13.04 -9.87 -39.32
C MET A 1 -14.37 -10.30 -39.84
N SER A 2 -14.70 -9.79 -40.98
CA SER A 2 -15.98 -9.74 -41.70
C SER A 2 -16.91 -10.95 -41.58
N THR A 3 -18.08 -10.67 -41.05
CA THR A 3 -19.30 -11.49 -41.26
C THR A 3 -19.87 -11.18 -42.62
N GLN A 4 -19.82 -12.12 -43.53
CA GLN A 4 -20.63 -12.05 -44.74
C GLN A 4 -22.06 -12.50 -44.44
N SER A 5 -22.98 -11.58 -44.53
CA SER A 5 -24.40 -11.87 -44.59
C SER A 5 -24.79 -12.31 -45.99
N ASN A 6 -25.23 -13.55 -46.15
CA ASN A 6 -25.88 -14.01 -47.36
C ASN A 6 -27.31 -13.45 -47.41
N SER A 7 -27.54 -12.48 -48.29
CA SER A 7 -28.89 -11.98 -48.65
C SER A 7 -29.51 -12.98 -49.62
N LEU A 8 -30.63 -13.54 -49.24
CA LEU A 8 -31.54 -14.26 -50.16
C LEU A 8 -32.13 -13.26 -51.14
N ILE A 9 -31.82 -13.45 -52.43
CA ILE A 9 -32.51 -12.79 -53.54
C ILE A 9 -33.71 -13.66 -53.94
N ILE A 10 -34.93 -13.23 -53.69
CA ILE A 10 -36.15 -13.82 -54.20
C ILE A 10 -36.45 -13.13 -55.53
N GLY A 11 -36.23 -13.87 -56.61
CA GLY A 11 -36.66 -13.46 -57.92
C GLY A 11 -37.99 -14.14 -58.31
N ALA A 12 -39.06 -13.35 -58.46
CA ALA A 12 -40.29 -13.88 -59.01
C ALA A 12 -40.25 -13.77 -60.52
N GLY A 13 -40.36 -14.91 -61.18
CA GLY A 13 -40.53 -15.02 -62.63
C GLY A 13 -41.43 -16.21 -62.94
N GLY A 14 -42.66 -15.95 -63.37
CA GLY A 14 -43.62 -16.95 -63.77
C GLY A 14 -43.31 -17.55 -65.18
N GLY A 15 -43.51 -18.84 -65.30
CA GLY A 15 -43.50 -19.57 -66.58
C GLY A 15 -44.03 -20.98 -66.42
N LYS A 16 -45.18 -21.27 -66.98
CA LYS A 16 -45.79 -22.62 -67.08
C LYS A 16 -44.88 -23.57 -67.84
N GLY A 17 -44.69 -24.76 -67.32
CA GLY A 17 -44.18 -25.88 -68.06
C GLY A 17 -44.10 -27.12 -67.17
N GLY A 18 -44.96 -28.11 -67.32
CA GLY A 18 -44.96 -29.36 -66.56
C GLY A 18 -43.76 -30.18 -66.94
N GLY A 19 -42.99 -30.52 -65.97
CA GLY A 19 -41.93 -31.50 -65.96
C GLY A 19 -41.53 -31.69 -64.47
N GLY A 20 -41.79 -32.91 -63.95
CA GLY A 20 -41.39 -33.20 -62.54
C GLY A 20 -39.92 -32.86 -62.33
N SER A 21 -39.66 -31.95 -61.46
CA SER A 21 -38.30 -31.63 -60.97
C SER A 21 -37.69 -32.89 -60.39
N ALA A 22 -36.64 -33.38 -61.04
CA ALA A 22 -35.87 -34.48 -60.49
C ALA A 22 -35.53 -34.15 -59.04
N ARG A 23 -35.96 -34.94 -58.06
CA ARG A 23 -35.61 -34.82 -56.64
C ARG A 23 -34.08 -34.81 -56.50
N VAL A 24 -33.51 -33.77 -55.98
CA VAL A 24 -32.09 -33.75 -55.68
C VAL A 24 -31.86 -34.60 -54.42
N ALA A 25 -30.90 -35.51 -54.52
CA ALA A 25 -30.53 -36.36 -53.40
C ALA A 25 -30.16 -35.50 -52.19
N GLN A 26 -30.67 -35.86 -51.01
CA GLN A 26 -30.42 -35.12 -49.75
C GLN A 26 -29.33 -35.81 -48.97
N GLU A 27 -28.46 -35.02 -48.40
CA GLU A 27 -27.38 -35.48 -47.54
C GLU A 27 -27.71 -35.11 -46.06
N ALA A 28 -27.90 -36.14 -45.22
CA ALA A 28 -28.08 -35.91 -43.77
C ALA A 28 -26.79 -35.29 -43.17
N PRO A 29 -26.93 -34.39 -42.26
CA PRO A 29 -25.76 -33.76 -41.65
C PRO A 29 -24.90 -34.76 -40.86
N ASP A 30 -23.58 -34.51 -40.78
CA ASP A 30 -22.65 -35.30 -39.96
C ASP A 30 -23.00 -35.20 -38.49
N SER A 31 -23.29 -36.34 -37.85
CA SER A 31 -23.69 -36.44 -36.47
C SER A 31 -22.56 -36.98 -35.55
N LEU A 32 -21.50 -37.48 -36.12
CA LEU A 32 -20.37 -38.03 -35.38
C LEU A 32 -19.16 -37.10 -35.46
N ARG A 33 -18.61 -36.81 -34.31
CA ARG A 33 -17.37 -36.00 -34.15
C ARG A 33 -16.40 -36.75 -33.26
N SER A 34 -15.15 -36.83 -33.64
CA SER A 34 -14.08 -37.38 -32.81
C SER A 34 -13.86 -36.50 -31.62
N LYS A 35 -13.75 -37.09 -30.44
CA LYS A 35 -13.44 -36.37 -29.19
C LYS A 35 -11.98 -36.60 -28.84
N ALA A 36 -11.27 -35.50 -28.61
CA ALA A 36 -9.93 -35.49 -28.04
C ALA A 36 -10.00 -34.92 -26.62
N TYR A 37 -9.21 -35.48 -25.76
CA TYR A 37 -9.13 -34.98 -24.36
C TYR A 37 -7.71 -34.48 -24.10
N ALA A 38 -7.62 -33.27 -23.58
CA ALA A 38 -6.40 -32.74 -22.98
C ALA A 38 -6.38 -33.12 -21.50
N ARG A 39 -5.20 -33.50 -21.01
CA ARG A 39 -4.94 -33.81 -19.60
C ARG A 39 -3.83 -32.91 -19.12
N VAL A 40 -4.07 -32.22 -18.02
CA VAL A 40 -3.13 -31.26 -17.43
C VAL A 40 -3.06 -31.50 -15.94
N VAL A 41 -1.86 -31.51 -15.38
CA VAL A 41 -1.61 -31.54 -13.95
C VAL A 41 -0.93 -30.22 -13.59
N ASP A 42 -1.57 -29.49 -12.75
CA ASP A 42 -1.02 -28.24 -12.20
C ASP A 42 -0.51 -28.51 -10.78
N LEU A 43 0.76 -28.16 -10.53
CA LEU A 43 1.33 -28.08 -9.18
C LEU A 43 0.88 -26.75 -8.57
N VAL A 44 0.11 -26.83 -7.50
CA VAL A 44 -0.54 -25.66 -6.92
C VAL A 44 0.26 -25.09 -5.76
N CYS A 45 0.67 -25.93 -4.83
CA CYS A 45 1.32 -25.50 -3.60
C CYS A 45 2.25 -26.58 -3.06
N GLU A 46 3.32 -26.13 -2.44
CA GLU A 46 4.19 -26.95 -1.59
C GLU A 46 3.61 -26.99 -0.18
N GLY A 47 3.29 -28.17 0.32
CA GLY A 47 2.62 -28.38 1.59
C GLY A 47 1.14 -28.79 1.44
N GLU A 48 0.52 -29.15 2.58
CA GLU A 48 -0.88 -29.55 2.63
C GLU A 48 -1.80 -28.33 2.62
N ILE A 49 -2.74 -28.30 1.67
CA ILE A 49 -3.75 -27.25 1.54
C ILE A 49 -5.13 -27.71 2.04
N GLU A 50 -5.99 -26.76 2.37
CA GLU A 50 -7.40 -27.04 2.68
C GLU A 50 -8.15 -27.52 1.43
N GLY A 51 -7.90 -26.90 0.27
CA GLY A 51 -8.47 -27.28 -1.02
C GLY A 51 -9.26 -26.18 -1.70
N LEU A 52 -10.19 -26.58 -2.58
CA LEU A 52 -11.06 -25.66 -3.32
C LEU A 52 -12.03 -24.92 -2.39
N ALA A 53 -12.17 -23.61 -2.55
CA ALA A 53 -13.03 -22.78 -1.71
C ALA A 53 -14.52 -23.15 -1.80
N ALA A 54 -15.00 -23.50 -3.02
CA ALA A 54 -16.40 -23.85 -3.30
C ALA A 54 -16.52 -25.03 -4.31
N GLY A 55 -15.65 -26.03 -4.21
CA GLY A 55 -15.65 -27.18 -5.10
C GLY A 55 -15.44 -26.78 -6.58
N LEU A 56 -16.24 -27.36 -7.50
CA LEU A 56 -16.10 -27.08 -8.94
C LEU A 56 -16.48 -25.64 -9.34
N GLN A 57 -17.20 -24.91 -8.49
CA GLN A 57 -17.47 -23.47 -8.69
C GLN A 57 -16.22 -22.61 -8.54
N SER A 58 -15.20 -23.12 -7.87
CA SER A 58 -13.89 -22.49 -7.68
C SER A 58 -12.88 -22.80 -8.75
N VAL A 59 -13.27 -23.51 -9.82
CA VAL A 59 -12.37 -23.88 -10.91
C VAL A 59 -12.84 -23.22 -12.19
N TYR A 60 -11.95 -22.46 -12.82
CA TYR A 60 -12.27 -21.64 -13.99
C TYR A 60 -11.44 -22.08 -15.20
N LEU A 61 -12.07 -22.13 -16.35
CA LEU A 61 -11.45 -22.32 -17.66
C LEU A 61 -11.70 -21.08 -18.51
N ASP A 62 -10.64 -20.37 -18.90
CA ASP A 62 -10.72 -19.06 -19.58
C ASP A 62 -11.69 -18.09 -18.88
N ASP A 63 -11.50 -17.93 -17.56
CA ASP A 63 -12.29 -17.08 -16.66
C ASP A 63 -13.78 -17.50 -16.50
N THR A 64 -14.19 -18.67 -17.05
CA THR A 64 -15.55 -19.22 -16.90
C THR A 64 -15.52 -20.36 -15.89
N PRO A 65 -16.36 -20.37 -14.84
CA PRO A 65 -16.38 -21.45 -13.86
C PRO A 65 -16.82 -22.77 -14.49
N ILE A 66 -16.29 -23.90 -14.01
CA ILE A 66 -16.76 -25.23 -14.49
C ILE A 66 -18.23 -25.43 -14.12
N GLN A 67 -18.62 -25.01 -12.93
CA GLN A 67 -19.97 -25.12 -12.40
C GLN A 67 -20.46 -23.76 -11.90
N ASN A 68 -21.66 -23.37 -12.29
CA ASN A 68 -22.31 -22.15 -11.81
C ASN A 68 -22.86 -22.32 -10.37
N SER A 69 -23.24 -21.23 -9.74
CA SER A 69 -23.80 -21.22 -8.38
C SER A 69 -25.15 -21.96 -8.27
N ASP A 70 -25.89 -22.11 -9.38
CA ASP A 70 -27.15 -22.89 -9.47
C ASP A 70 -26.91 -24.40 -9.67
N GLY A 71 -25.65 -24.85 -9.75
CA GLY A 71 -25.25 -26.24 -9.97
C GLY A 71 -25.17 -26.66 -11.42
N SER A 72 -25.53 -25.80 -12.39
CA SER A 72 -25.38 -26.08 -13.81
C SER A 72 -23.91 -26.07 -14.26
N TYR A 73 -23.58 -26.83 -15.28
CA TYR A 73 -22.22 -26.93 -15.82
C TYR A 73 -22.07 -26.10 -17.09
N ASN A 74 -21.00 -25.35 -17.18
CA ASN A 74 -20.65 -24.56 -18.38
C ASN A 74 -19.90 -25.39 -19.42
N PHE A 75 -19.31 -26.52 -19.02
CA PHE A 75 -18.53 -27.39 -19.91
C PHE A 75 -18.98 -28.84 -19.76
N THR A 76 -18.90 -29.60 -20.84
CA THR A 76 -19.18 -31.03 -20.85
C THR A 76 -17.88 -31.83 -20.93
N GLY A 77 -17.84 -33.03 -20.36
CA GLY A 77 -16.66 -33.91 -20.43
C GLY A 77 -15.41 -33.37 -19.71
N VAL A 78 -15.61 -32.50 -18.71
CA VAL A 78 -14.56 -32.01 -17.83
C VAL A 78 -14.57 -32.81 -16.54
N THR A 79 -13.42 -33.31 -16.12
CA THR A 79 -13.23 -33.98 -14.82
C THR A 79 -12.02 -33.39 -14.10
N LEU A 80 -12.15 -33.23 -12.80
CA LEU A 80 -11.10 -32.73 -11.92
C LEU A 80 -10.81 -33.76 -10.84
N GLU A 81 -9.54 -34.08 -10.63
CA GLU A 81 -9.04 -34.81 -9.48
C GLU A 81 -8.06 -33.92 -8.72
N ALA A 82 -8.26 -33.75 -7.42
CA ALA A 82 -7.39 -32.96 -6.55
C ALA A 82 -6.59 -33.85 -5.61
N ARG A 83 -5.39 -33.43 -5.29
CA ARG A 83 -4.57 -33.95 -4.19
C ARG A 83 -4.17 -32.75 -3.34
N THR A 84 -4.51 -32.80 -2.07
CA THR A 84 -4.31 -31.68 -1.14
C THR A 84 -2.89 -31.53 -0.62
N GLY A 85 -1.97 -32.37 -0.99
CA GLY A 85 -0.58 -32.28 -0.53
C GLY A 85 -0.29 -33.07 0.74
N THR A 86 -1.10 -34.08 1.08
CA THR A 86 -0.80 -34.92 2.24
C THR A 86 0.40 -35.83 1.99
N GLN A 87 1.12 -36.24 3.05
CA GLN A 87 2.27 -37.14 2.96
C GLN A 87 1.91 -38.50 2.35
N GLN A 88 0.71 -39.00 2.61
CA GLN A 88 0.24 -40.34 2.17
C GLN A 88 -0.73 -40.26 0.97
N GLN A 89 -0.79 -39.13 0.28
CA GLN A 89 -1.72 -39.01 -0.86
C GLN A 89 -1.47 -40.09 -1.93
N SER A 90 -2.54 -40.51 -2.59
CA SER A 90 -2.46 -41.45 -3.69
C SER A 90 -2.03 -40.74 -4.97
N TYR A 91 -1.44 -41.49 -5.90
CA TYR A 91 -1.19 -40.98 -7.24
C TYR A 91 -2.50 -40.71 -8.00
N ILE A 92 -2.43 -39.87 -9.04
CA ILE A 92 -3.59 -39.55 -9.89
C ILE A 92 -3.52 -40.47 -11.14
N PRO A 93 -4.48 -41.40 -11.31
CA PRO A 93 -4.45 -42.31 -12.43
C PRO A 93 -4.53 -41.60 -13.79
N GLY A 94 -3.71 -42.03 -14.73
CA GLY A 94 -3.75 -41.57 -16.11
C GLY A 94 -3.15 -40.18 -16.36
N PHE A 95 -2.50 -39.54 -15.36
CA PHE A 95 -1.85 -38.25 -15.53
C PHE A 95 -0.31 -38.28 -15.49
N SER A 96 0.27 -39.30 -14.92
CA SER A 96 1.73 -39.50 -14.92
C SER A 96 2.07 -40.78 -15.63
N SER A 97 1.84 -40.81 -16.94
CA SER A 97 2.09 -42.00 -17.76
C SER A 97 3.10 -41.70 -18.86
N VAL A 98 3.93 -42.72 -19.13
CA VAL A 98 4.71 -42.79 -20.37
C VAL A 98 3.79 -43.47 -21.40
N GLU A 99 3.53 -42.80 -22.50
CA GLU A 99 2.66 -43.27 -23.55
C GLU A 99 3.47 -43.51 -24.83
N ASN A 100 3.49 -44.76 -25.33
CA ASN A 100 4.13 -45.15 -26.57
C ASN A 100 3.07 -45.55 -27.60
N GLU A 101 2.76 -44.67 -28.57
CA GLU A 101 1.76 -44.96 -29.59
C GLU A 101 2.36 -45.70 -30.76
N VAL A 102 1.84 -46.91 -31.03
CA VAL A 102 2.21 -47.77 -32.16
C VAL A 102 1.11 -47.70 -33.20
N SER A 103 1.43 -47.18 -34.37
CA SER A 103 0.52 -47.15 -35.52
C SER A 103 0.27 -48.55 -36.09
N VAL A 104 -0.99 -48.84 -36.41
CA VAL A 104 -1.40 -50.18 -36.95
C VAL A 104 -2.05 -50.03 -38.33
N GLY A 105 -3.09 -49.24 -38.49
CA GLY A 105 -3.78 -48.95 -39.75
C GLY A 105 -4.42 -50.18 -40.43
N VAL A 106 -4.80 -51.19 -39.65
CA VAL A 106 -5.34 -52.50 -40.23
C VAL A 106 -6.86 -52.50 -40.15
N GLU A 107 -7.51 -52.83 -41.28
CA GLU A 107 -8.96 -53.03 -41.35
C GLU A 107 -9.39 -54.27 -40.54
N CYS A 108 -10.33 -54.11 -39.64
CA CYS A 108 -10.95 -55.17 -38.87
C CYS A 108 -12.22 -55.64 -39.59
N LYS A 109 -12.18 -56.88 -40.12
CA LYS A 109 -13.28 -57.51 -40.85
C LYS A 109 -14.04 -58.47 -39.96
N TYR A 110 -15.31 -58.72 -40.33
CA TYR A 110 -16.12 -59.77 -39.68
C TYR A 110 -15.44 -61.17 -39.78
N GLY A 111 -15.29 -61.86 -38.64
CA GLY A 111 -14.58 -63.11 -38.55
C GLY A 111 -13.04 -63.01 -38.65
N GLN A 112 -12.47 -61.86 -38.88
CA GLN A 112 -11.03 -61.63 -38.97
C GLN A 112 -10.61 -60.59 -37.96
N PRO A 113 -10.43 -60.92 -36.69
CA PRO A 113 -10.05 -59.98 -35.67
C PRO A 113 -8.61 -59.53 -35.84
N VAL A 114 -8.31 -58.27 -35.39
CA VAL A 114 -6.96 -57.74 -35.36
C VAL A 114 -6.41 -57.89 -33.94
N VAL A 115 -5.29 -58.60 -33.79
CA VAL A 115 -4.63 -58.90 -32.51
C VAL A 115 -3.31 -58.16 -32.44
N ARG A 116 -2.99 -57.62 -31.24
CA ARG A 116 -1.69 -57.06 -30.89
C ARG A 116 -1.25 -57.60 -29.55
N SER A 117 -0.01 -58.10 -29.50
CA SER A 117 0.61 -58.64 -28.31
C SER A 117 1.41 -57.53 -27.59
N ILE A 118 1.18 -57.41 -26.32
CA ILE A 118 1.91 -56.51 -25.43
C ILE A 118 2.85 -57.37 -24.60
N THR A 119 4.14 -57.24 -24.85
CA THR A 119 5.19 -58.08 -24.27
C THR A 119 5.94 -57.43 -23.12
N ASP A 120 5.85 -56.11 -23.01
CA ASP A 120 6.49 -55.37 -21.95
C ASP A 120 5.68 -55.56 -20.64
N PRO A 121 6.29 -56.15 -19.59
CA PRO A 121 5.61 -56.44 -18.33
C PRO A 121 5.29 -55.18 -17.51
N ASP A 122 5.93 -54.04 -17.83
CA ASP A 122 5.74 -52.78 -17.12
C ASP A 122 4.54 -51.98 -17.62
N VAL A 123 3.87 -52.42 -18.70
CA VAL A 123 2.68 -51.74 -19.24
C VAL A 123 1.47 -52.02 -18.36
N ASP A 124 0.87 -50.99 -17.81
CA ASP A 124 -0.31 -51.08 -16.94
C ASP A 124 -1.64 -51.12 -17.75
N ALA A 125 -1.68 -50.47 -18.90
CA ALA A 125 -2.88 -50.36 -19.73
C ALA A 125 -2.53 -50.16 -21.21
N VAL A 126 -3.51 -50.40 -22.08
CA VAL A 126 -3.41 -50.08 -23.50
C VAL A 126 -4.56 -49.21 -23.94
N ARG A 127 -4.26 -48.15 -24.68
CA ARG A 127 -5.28 -47.31 -25.31
C ARG A 127 -5.45 -47.73 -26.76
N ILE A 128 -6.60 -48.28 -27.09
CA ILE A 128 -6.96 -48.77 -28.41
C ILE A 128 -7.67 -47.65 -29.17
N LYS A 129 -7.13 -47.22 -30.30
CA LYS A 129 -7.73 -46.21 -31.17
C LYS A 129 -8.38 -46.90 -32.37
N VAL A 130 -9.71 -46.87 -32.43
CA VAL A 130 -10.51 -47.39 -33.53
C VAL A 130 -10.88 -46.25 -34.44
N SER A 131 -10.73 -46.43 -35.77
CA SER A 131 -11.13 -45.43 -36.73
C SER A 131 -12.14 -45.99 -37.74
N ILE A 132 -13.04 -45.11 -38.17
CA ILE A 132 -14.06 -45.34 -39.18
C ILE A 132 -13.89 -44.22 -40.21
N PRO A 133 -13.32 -44.50 -41.41
CA PRO A 133 -13.06 -43.45 -42.40
C PRO A 133 -14.31 -42.70 -42.87
N THR A 134 -15.41 -43.44 -43.04
CA THR A 134 -16.70 -42.93 -43.43
C THR A 134 -17.79 -43.84 -42.88
N LEU A 135 -18.90 -43.26 -42.36
CA LEU A 135 -20.03 -44.01 -41.88
C LEU A 135 -21.30 -43.49 -42.56
N THR A 136 -21.66 -44.10 -43.71
CA THR A 136 -22.77 -43.66 -44.51
C THR A 136 -23.48 -44.83 -45.17
N LEU A 137 -24.79 -44.66 -45.37
CA LEU A 137 -25.62 -45.56 -46.18
C LEU A 137 -26.31 -44.72 -47.26
N GLN A 138 -26.00 -45.03 -48.52
CA GLN A 138 -26.71 -44.40 -49.63
C GLN A 138 -27.99 -45.21 -49.95
N ASP A 139 -29.12 -44.53 -49.93
CA ASP A 139 -30.38 -45.08 -50.41
C ASP A 139 -30.33 -45.21 -51.94
N THR A 140 -30.33 -46.45 -52.44
CA THR A 140 -30.19 -46.78 -53.89
C THR A 140 -31.42 -46.38 -54.70
N THR A 141 -32.55 -46.06 -54.02
CA THR A 141 -33.83 -45.66 -54.68
C THR A 141 -33.87 -44.18 -55.00
N ASN A 142 -33.32 -43.38 -54.12
CA ASN A 142 -33.43 -41.90 -54.18
C ASN A 142 -32.12 -41.14 -54.15
N GLY A 143 -31.03 -41.85 -53.88
CA GLY A 143 -29.70 -41.33 -53.82
C GLY A 143 -29.35 -40.65 -52.50
N ASP A 144 -30.24 -40.55 -51.50
CA ASP A 144 -30.02 -39.92 -50.21
C ASP A 144 -28.90 -40.59 -49.43
N LEU A 145 -28.04 -39.77 -48.80
CA LEU A 145 -26.97 -40.21 -47.93
C LEU A 145 -27.40 -40.16 -46.47
N ASN A 146 -27.62 -41.32 -45.88
CA ASN A 146 -28.06 -41.45 -44.48
C ASN A 146 -26.94 -41.96 -43.57
N GLY A 147 -27.15 -41.87 -42.23
CA GLY A 147 -26.31 -42.49 -41.23
C GLY A 147 -26.52 -44.00 -41.19
N THR A 148 -25.54 -44.72 -40.62
CA THR A 148 -25.59 -46.18 -40.38
C THR A 148 -24.90 -46.48 -39.04
N SER A 149 -24.74 -47.79 -38.74
CA SER A 149 -24.09 -48.20 -37.50
C SER A 149 -23.07 -49.33 -37.79
N VAL A 150 -22.09 -49.40 -36.90
CA VAL A 150 -21.14 -50.50 -36.84
C VAL A 150 -20.84 -50.87 -35.40
N THR A 151 -20.86 -52.19 -35.10
CA THR A 151 -20.58 -52.72 -33.76
C THR A 151 -19.26 -53.54 -33.82
N TYR A 152 -18.43 -53.29 -32.82
CA TYR A 152 -17.17 -53.99 -32.59
C TYR A 152 -16.97 -54.24 -31.09
N ALA A 153 -16.05 -55.19 -30.80
CA ALA A 153 -15.65 -55.46 -29.40
C ALA A 153 -14.14 -55.47 -29.25
N ILE A 154 -13.71 -55.16 -28.05
CA ILE A 154 -12.32 -55.27 -27.61
C ILE A 154 -12.23 -56.37 -26.57
N ASP A 155 -11.38 -57.33 -26.82
CA ASP A 155 -11.15 -58.44 -25.91
C ASP A 155 -9.68 -58.41 -25.44
N LEU A 156 -9.45 -58.89 -24.23
CA LEU A 156 -8.13 -59.04 -23.60
C LEU A 156 -7.90 -60.48 -23.21
N GLN A 157 -6.69 -60.99 -23.49
CA GLN A 157 -6.20 -62.29 -23.05
C GLN A 157 -4.89 -62.03 -22.25
N SER A 158 -4.76 -62.59 -21.07
CA SER A 158 -3.51 -62.73 -20.34
C SER A 158 -2.86 -64.11 -20.59
N LEU A 159 -1.57 -64.22 -20.25
CA LEU A 159 -0.81 -65.43 -20.43
C LEU A 159 -1.54 -66.66 -19.84
N GLY A 160 -1.78 -67.72 -20.70
CA GLY A 160 -2.42 -68.92 -20.29
C GLY A 160 -3.93 -68.86 -20.08
N ALA A 161 -4.59 -67.70 -20.27
CA ALA A 161 -6.03 -67.56 -20.19
C ALA A 161 -6.72 -67.49 -21.58
N GLY A 162 -8.03 -67.57 -21.64
CA GLY A 162 -8.81 -67.27 -22.81
C GLY A 162 -9.14 -65.78 -22.97
N TYR A 163 -9.59 -65.39 -24.19
CA TYR A 163 -10.07 -64.01 -24.39
C TYR A 163 -11.29 -63.65 -23.55
N VAL A 164 -11.22 -62.54 -22.84
CA VAL A 164 -12.33 -61.95 -22.12
C VAL A 164 -12.73 -60.69 -22.85
N GLN A 165 -14.02 -60.54 -23.14
CA GLN A 165 -14.57 -59.29 -23.70
C GLN A 165 -14.58 -58.18 -22.66
N ILE A 166 -13.77 -57.16 -22.89
CA ILE A 166 -13.69 -55.99 -22.02
C ILE A 166 -14.76 -54.98 -22.38
N LEU A 167 -15.00 -54.79 -23.68
CA LEU A 167 -15.88 -53.74 -24.18
C LEU A 167 -16.54 -54.18 -25.48
N GLN A 168 -17.84 -53.87 -25.64
CA GLN A 168 -18.53 -53.89 -26.94
C GLN A 168 -19.14 -52.48 -27.11
N ASP A 169 -18.96 -51.94 -28.30
CA ASP A 169 -19.48 -50.62 -28.60
C ASP A 169 -20.12 -50.58 -30.00
N THR A 170 -21.17 -49.78 -30.13
CA THR A 170 -21.88 -49.53 -31.37
C THR A 170 -21.79 -48.07 -31.74
N VAL A 171 -21.06 -47.75 -32.77
CA VAL A 171 -21.03 -46.39 -33.33
C VAL A 171 -22.18 -46.26 -34.31
N SER A 172 -23.12 -45.35 -34.05
CA SER A 172 -24.29 -45.08 -34.87
C SER A 172 -24.37 -43.61 -35.21
N GLY A 173 -24.57 -43.30 -36.46
CA GLY A 173 -24.67 -41.94 -36.97
C GLY A 173 -24.11 -41.81 -38.38
N ARG A 174 -23.83 -40.61 -38.82
CA ARG A 174 -23.23 -40.27 -40.09
C ARG A 174 -21.92 -39.52 -39.91
N THR A 175 -20.92 -39.88 -40.70
CA THR A 175 -19.71 -39.08 -40.86
C THR A 175 -19.17 -39.21 -42.28
N SER A 176 -18.83 -38.11 -42.91
CA SER A 176 -18.16 -38.03 -44.21
C SER A 176 -16.64 -37.97 -44.07
N SER A 177 -16.15 -37.71 -42.87
CA SER A 177 -14.73 -37.66 -42.51
C SER A 177 -14.36 -38.76 -41.51
N ARG A 178 -13.04 -39.00 -41.36
CA ARG A 178 -12.53 -40.04 -40.46
C ARG A 178 -12.97 -39.76 -39.01
N TYR A 179 -13.83 -40.61 -38.48
CA TYR A 179 -14.23 -40.67 -37.09
C TYR A 179 -13.29 -41.56 -36.31
N GLN A 180 -12.76 -41.08 -35.15
CA GLN A 180 -11.86 -41.84 -34.29
C GLN A 180 -12.43 -41.90 -32.86
N ARG A 181 -12.26 -43.05 -32.22
CA ARG A 181 -12.65 -43.29 -30.84
C ARG A 181 -11.57 -44.09 -30.11
N SER A 182 -11.17 -43.65 -28.94
CA SER A 182 -10.14 -44.31 -28.13
C SER A 182 -10.75 -44.92 -26.89
N TYR A 183 -10.28 -46.12 -26.56
CA TYR A 183 -10.70 -46.91 -25.42
C TYR A 183 -9.50 -47.21 -24.54
N TYR A 184 -9.59 -46.92 -23.26
CA TYR A 184 -8.58 -47.28 -22.28
C TYR A 184 -8.89 -48.65 -21.73
N VAL A 185 -7.99 -49.60 -21.88
CA VAL A 185 -8.10 -51.02 -21.49
C VAL A 185 -7.04 -51.28 -20.42
N PRO A 186 -7.37 -51.39 -19.13
CA PRO A 186 -6.43 -51.82 -18.09
C PRO A 186 -6.00 -53.25 -18.36
N LEU A 187 -4.71 -53.54 -18.26
CA LEU A 187 -4.18 -54.87 -18.39
C LEU A 187 -4.28 -55.60 -17.05
N SER A 188 -5.03 -56.68 -17.02
CA SER A 188 -5.22 -57.52 -15.84
C SER A 188 -4.57 -58.88 -16.03
N GLY A 189 -4.15 -59.52 -14.92
CA GLY A 189 -3.44 -60.77 -14.93
C GLY A 189 -1.96 -60.64 -15.27
N THR A 190 -1.30 -61.72 -15.63
CA THR A 190 0.14 -61.77 -15.92
C THR A 190 0.36 -61.66 -17.41
N GLY A 191 1.26 -60.82 -17.84
CA GLY A 191 1.70 -60.68 -19.25
C GLY A 191 2.54 -61.86 -19.74
N PRO A 192 2.75 -61.98 -21.06
CA PRO A 192 2.30 -61.06 -22.11
C PRO A 192 0.79 -61.10 -22.32
N TRP A 193 0.24 -59.97 -22.78
CA TRP A 193 -1.18 -59.84 -23.07
C TRP A 193 -1.44 -59.73 -24.57
N ASP A 194 -2.57 -60.33 -25.02
CA ASP A 194 -3.08 -60.09 -26.34
C ASP A 194 -4.34 -59.25 -26.31
N VAL A 195 -4.31 -58.08 -26.96
CA VAL A 195 -5.48 -57.23 -27.14
C VAL A 195 -6.01 -57.42 -28.53
N ARG A 196 -7.32 -57.72 -28.61
CA ARG A 196 -7.99 -58.06 -29.84
C ARG A 196 -9.15 -57.16 -30.15
N LEU A 197 -9.12 -56.47 -31.31
CA LEU A 197 -10.28 -55.79 -31.87
C LEU A 197 -11.06 -56.77 -32.78
N ARG A 198 -12.33 -56.92 -32.49
CA ARG A 198 -13.22 -57.86 -33.23
C ARG A 198 -14.44 -57.07 -33.72
N ARG A 199 -14.69 -57.15 -35.05
CA ARG A 199 -15.88 -56.62 -35.71
C ARG A 199 -17.05 -57.57 -35.49
N ILE A 200 -18.20 -57.04 -35.02
CA ILE A 200 -19.43 -57.82 -34.80
C ILE A 200 -20.42 -57.67 -35.95
N THR A 201 -20.51 -56.40 -36.48
CA THR A 201 -21.31 -56.14 -37.68
C THR A 201 -20.72 -56.90 -38.90
N ALA A 202 -21.52 -57.66 -39.59
CA ALA A 202 -21.10 -58.38 -40.83
C ALA A 202 -20.56 -57.41 -41.90
N ASP A 203 -19.61 -57.87 -42.69
CA ASP A 203 -19.10 -57.09 -43.82
C ASP A 203 -20.15 -57.02 -44.94
N SER A 204 -20.24 -55.89 -45.63
CA SER A 204 -21.13 -55.68 -46.75
C SER A 204 -20.34 -55.69 -48.08
N THR A 205 -20.89 -56.33 -49.08
CA THR A 205 -20.40 -56.23 -50.44
C THR A 205 -21.00 -55.07 -51.21
N GLN A 206 -22.00 -54.39 -50.64
CA GLN A 206 -22.67 -53.25 -51.28
C GLN A 206 -21.79 -52.00 -51.22
N THR A 207 -21.59 -51.36 -52.34
CA THR A 207 -20.84 -50.08 -52.43
C THR A 207 -21.61 -48.92 -51.84
N SER A 208 -22.94 -49.05 -51.69
CA SER A 208 -23.79 -48.07 -51.04
C SER A 208 -23.60 -47.97 -49.50
N LEU A 209 -23.03 -49.02 -48.88
CA LEU A 209 -22.77 -49.02 -47.42
C LEU A 209 -21.28 -48.81 -47.15
N GLN A 210 -20.93 -47.70 -46.48
CA GLN A 210 -19.58 -47.36 -46.01
C GLN A 210 -19.54 -47.46 -44.51
N ASN A 211 -18.94 -48.54 -43.96
CA ASN A 211 -18.83 -48.75 -42.51
C ASN A 211 -17.56 -49.55 -42.14
N LYS A 212 -16.47 -49.36 -42.91
CA LYS A 212 -15.19 -50.03 -42.62
C LYS A 212 -14.66 -49.54 -41.25
N THR A 213 -14.09 -50.47 -40.50
CA THR A 213 -13.55 -50.26 -39.18
C THR A 213 -12.08 -50.63 -39.14
N PHE A 214 -11.22 -49.79 -38.58
CA PHE A 214 -9.78 -50.02 -38.53
C PHE A 214 -9.30 -49.99 -37.08
N LEU A 215 -8.36 -50.83 -36.72
CA LEU A 215 -7.46 -50.58 -35.63
C LEU A 215 -6.42 -49.56 -36.10
N GLU A 216 -6.58 -48.31 -35.72
CA GLU A 216 -5.72 -47.18 -36.17
C GLU A 216 -4.35 -47.24 -35.49
N SER A 217 -4.35 -47.29 -34.18
CA SER A 217 -3.15 -47.41 -33.34
C SER A 217 -3.52 -48.04 -32.00
N TYR A 218 -2.50 -48.51 -31.30
CA TYR A 218 -2.60 -48.74 -29.87
C TYR A 218 -1.48 -47.98 -29.16
N THR A 219 -1.73 -47.58 -27.96
CA THR A 219 -0.76 -46.87 -27.12
C THR A 219 -0.52 -47.68 -25.86
N GLU A 220 0.72 -48.10 -25.65
CA GLU A 220 1.16 -48.68 -24.37
C GLU A 220 1.26 -47.58 -23.32
N VAL A 221 0.65 -47.84 -22.17
CA VAL A 221 0.58 -46.86 -21.09
C VAL A 221 1.23 -47.46 -19.85
N ILE A 222 2.35 -46.85 -19.44
CA ILE A 222 3.03 -47.20 -18.20
C ILE A 222 2.74 -46.06 -17.20
N GLU A 223 1.99 -46.36 -16.14
CA GLU A 223 1.68 -45.37 -15.11
C GLU A 223 2.81 -45.28 -14.12
N SER A 224 3.47 -44.16 -14.09
CA SER A 224 4.58 -43.89 -13.16
C SER A 224 4.17 -43.89 -11.69
N LYS A 225 2.88 -43.86 -11.39
CA LYS A 225 2.28 -43.89 -10.02
C LYS A 225 2.90 -42.89 -9.06
N LEU A 226 3.26 -41.70 -9.60
CA LEU A 226 3.89 -40.60 -8.83
C LEU A 226 2.90 -39.99 -7.88
N ARG A 227 3.23 -40.04 -6.60
CA ARG A 227 2.35 -39.59 -5.51
C ARG A 227 2.52 -38.12 -5.14
N TYR A 228 3.67 -37.54 -5.43
CA TYR A 228 4.03 -36.15 -5.07
C TYR A 228 3.69 -35.82 -3.60
N PRO A 229 4.30 -36.51 -2.62
CA PRO A 229 4.03 -36.26 -1.20
C PRO A 229 4.28 -34.79 -0.85
N ASN A 230 3.43 -34.21 -0.03
CA ASN A 230 3.47 -32.81 0.40
C ASN A 230 3.39 -31.76 -0.73
N SER A 231 2.87 -32.14 -1.89
CA SER A 231 2.64 -31.21 -3.01
C SER A 231 1.18 -31.27 -3.42
N ALA A 232 0.48 -30.15 -3.36
CA ALA A 232 -0.91 -30.06 -3.76
C ALA A 232 -1.03 -29.99 -5.28
N LEU A 233 -1.88 -30.82 -5.85
CA LEU A 233 -2.04 -31.01 -7.30
C LEU A 233 -3.51 -30.86 -7.71
N MET A 234 -3.72 -30.24 -8.87
CA MET A 234 -5.00 -30.21 -9.58
C MET A 234 -4.82 -30.88 -10.95
N ALA A 235 -5.48 -32.02 -11.15
CA ALA A 235 -5.42 -32.74 -12.40
C ALA A 235 -6.74 -32.59 -13.14
N LEU A 236 -6.68 -31.98 -14.30
CA LEU A 236 -7.83 -31.65 -15.12
C LEU A 236 -7.81 -32.42 -16.44
N ARG A 237 -8.92 -33.04 -16.79
CA ARG A 237 -9.17 -33.58 -18.11
C ARG A 237 -10.30 -32.80 -18.75
N VAL A 238 -10.06 -32.27 -19.94
CA VAL A 238 -11.04 -31.46 -20.69
C VAL A 238 -11.29 -32.06 -22.09
N ASP A 239 -12.54 -31.98 -22.56
CA ASP A 239 -12.90 -32.29 -23.94
C ASP A 239 -12.38 -31.14 -24.83
N ALA A 240 -11.36 -31.47 -25.65
CA ALA A 240 -10.69 -30.52 -26.51
C ALA A 240 -11.61 -29.90 -27.61
N SER A 241 -12.76 -30.52 -27.89
CA SER A 241 -13.70 -29.98 -28.89
C SER A 241 -14.36 -28.66 -28.48
N GLN A 242 -14.32 -28.33 -27.21
CA GLN A 242 -14.90 -27.09 -26.64
C GLN A 242 -13.91 -25.93 -26.58
N PHE A 243 -12.64 -26.16 -26.89
CA PHE A 243 -11.58 -25.18 -26.77
C PHE A 243 -10.75 -25.11 -28.05
N THR A 244 -10.28 -23.93 -28.42
CA THR A 244 -9.38 -23.73 -29.57
C THR A 244 -7.92 -24.07 -29.23
N SER A 245 -7.59 -24.02 -27.94
CA SER A 245 -6.29 -24.37 -27.35
C SER A 245 -6.51 -24.93 -25.95
N ILE A 246 -5.45 -25.38 -25.27
CA ILE A 246 -5.56 -25.75 -23.85
C ILE A 246 -6.02 -24.54 -23.07
N PRO A 247 -7.19 -24.57 -22.37
CA PRO A 247 -7.72 -23.40 -21.68
C PRO A 247 -6.80 -22.97 -20.55
N ARG A 248 -6.78 -21.65 -20.29
CA ARG A 248 -6.15 -21.10 -19.11
C ARG A 248 -6.95 -21.52 -17.88
N ARG A 249 -6.29 -22.07 -16.87
CA ARG A 249 -6.90 -22.58 -15.66
C ARG A 249 -6.66 -21.62 -14.52
N SER A 250 -7.70 -21.39 -13.72
CA SER A 250 -7.62 -20.62 -12.47
C SER A 250 -8.38 -21.36 -11.39
N TYR A 251 -7.84 -21.32 -10.18
CA TYR A 251 -8.40 -22.03 -9.03
C TYR A 251 -8.56 -21.06 -7.87
N ASP A 252 -9.76 -20.99 -7.28
CA ASP A 252 -9.97 -20.31 -6.02
C ASP A 252 -9.77 -21.31 -4.88
N LEU A 253 -8.73 -21.09 -4.08
CA LEU A 253 -8.21 -22.08 -3.14
C LEU A 253 -8.05 -21.49 -1.74
N LYS A 254 -8.42 -22.28 -0.76
CA LYS A 254 -7.89 -22.18 0.59
C LYS A 254 -6.57 -22.93 0.64
N LEU A 255 -5.46 -22.18 0.68
CA LEU A 255 -4.12 -22.74 0.55
C LEU A 255 -3.65 -23.46 1.83
N LEU A 256 -2.42 -23.20 2.30
CA LEU A 256 -1.76 -24.00 3.33
C LEU A 256 -2.57 -24.12 4.63
N ARG A 257 -2.61 -25.34 5.13
CA ARG A 257 -3.00 -25.65 6.50
C ARG A 257 -1.78 -25.44 7.38
N VAL A 258 -1.88 -24.54 8.33
CA VAL A 258 -0.78 -24.10 9.18
C VAL A 258 -1.04 -24.49 10.64
N ARG A 259 -0.01 -24.42 11.47
CA ARG A 259 -0.14 -24.63 12.92
C ARG A 259 -0.84 -23.43 13.55
N ILE A 260 -1.99 -23.70 14.15
CA ILE A 260 -2.77 -22.72 14.90
C ILE A 260 -2.94 -23.19 16.36
N PRO A 261 -3.20 -22.30 17.32
CA PRO A 261 -3.46 -22.69 18.70
C PRO A 261 -4.58 -23.72 18.80
N SER A 262 -4.43 -24.69 19.70
CA SER A 262 -5.44 -25.73 19.92
C SER A 262 -6.81 -25.17 20.30
N ASN A 263 -6.84 -24.02 20.98
CA ASN A 263 -8.03 -23.32 21.41
C ASN A 263 -8.61 -22.31 20.40
N TYR A 264 -7.98 -22.16 19.23
CA TYR A 264 -8.44 -21.23 18.17
C TYR A 264 -9.38 -21.91 17.18
N PHE A 265 -10.49 -21.25 16.85
CA PHE A 265 -11.48 -21.66 15.86
C PHE A 265 -11.42 -20.68 14.67
N PRO A 266 -10.74 -21.04 13.59
CA PRO A 266 -10.49 -20.11 12.48
C PRO A 266 -11.76 -19.68 11.74
N GLU A 267 -12.80 -20.52 11.70
CA GLU A 267 -14.06 -20.23 11.01
C GLU A 267 -14.87 -19.13 11.71
N THR A 268 -14.85 -19.13 13.03
CA THR A 268 -15.51 -18.11 13.87
C THR A 268 -14.55 -17.05 14.39
N ARG A 269 -13.24 -17.20 14.14
CA ARG A 269 -12.15 -16.35 14.60
C ARG A 269 -12.17 -16.13 16.11
N SER A 270 -12.50 -17.18 16.86
CA SER A 270 -12.68 -17.14 18.31
C SER A 270 -11.69 -18.06 19.04
N TYR A 271 -11.36 -17.68 20.25
CA TYR A 271 -10.45 -18.41 21.13
C TYR A 271 -11.21 -18.89 22.35
N ALA A 272 -11.16 -20.19 22.68
CA ALA A 272 -11.86 -20.76 23.81
C ALA A 272 -10.90 -21.05 24.96
N GLY A 273 -11.16 -20.46 26.12
CA GLY A 273 -10.40 -20.69 27.35
C GLY A 273 -8.94 -20.18 27.27
N VAL A 274 -8.12 -20.68 28.18
CA VAL A 274 -6.67 -20.34 28.22
C VAL A 274 -5.92 -21.30 27.33
N TRP A 275 -5.07 -20.75 26.47
CA TRP A 275 -4.19 -21.56 25.63
C TRP A 275 -3.04 -22.17 26.42
N ASP A 276 -2.83 -23.45 26.26
CA ASP A 276 -1.76 -24.21 26.93
C ASP A 276 -0.43 -24.22 26.16
N GLY A 277 -0.38 -23.51 25.00
CA GLY A 277 0.78 -23.48 24.11
C GLY A 277 0.85 -24.61 23.09
N SER A 278 -0.15 -25.52 23.06
CA SER A 278 -0.25 -26.58 22.07
C SER A 278 -0.89 -26.10 20.75
N PHE A 279 -0.59 -26.81 19.67
CA PHE A 279 -1.05 -26.48 18.32
C PHE A 279 -1.89 -27.58 17.70
N LYS A 280 -2.76 -27.20 16.77
CA LYS A 280 -3.41 -28.09 15.80
C LYS A 280 -3.16 -27.53 14.39
N VAL A 281 -3.36 -28.37 13.36
CA VAL A 281 -3.20 -27.97 11.97
C VAL A 281 -4.57 -27.69 11.34
N ALA A 282 -4.76 -26.48 10.84
CA ALA A 282 -5.95 -26.08 10.11
C ALA A 282 -5.64 -24.90 9.18
N TRP A 283 -6.55 -24.63 8.25
CA TRP A 283 -6.46 -23.44 7.44
C TRP A 283 -6.83 -22.19 8.24
N THR A 284 -6.10 -21.10 8.02
CA THR A 284 -6.42 -19.77 8.52
C THR A 284 -5.78 -18.72 7.63
N ASP A 285 -6.39 -17.54 7.54
CA ASP A 285 -5.82 -16.33 6.94
C ASP A 285 -5.38 -15.31 8.01
N ASN A 286 -5.31 -15.72 9.29
CA ASN A 286 -4.77 -14.88 10.35
C ASN A 286 -3.25 -14.69 10.13
N PRO A 287 -2.77 -13.44 9.92
CA PRO A 287 -1.39 -13.19 9.52
C PRO A 287 -0.35 -13.63 10.56
N ALA A 288 -0.68 -13.64 11.85
CA ALA A 288 0.25 -14.06 12.88
C ALA A 288 0.54 -15.57 12.83
N TRP A 289 -0.46 -16.40 12.50
CA TRP A 289 -0.26 -17.84 12.36
C TRP A 289 0.38 -18.20 11.04
N CYS A 290 0.09 -17.46 9.97
CA CYS A 290 0.81 -17.57 8.71
C CYS A 290 2.30 -17.22 8.89
N PHE A 291 2.59 -16.17 9.65
CA PHE A 291 3.96 -15.78 10.03
C PHE A 291 4.64 -16.88 10.85
N TYR A 292 3.98 -17.40 11.88
CA TYR A 292 4.52 -18.46 12.73
C TYR A 292 4.91 -19.69 11.91
N ASP A 293 4.03 -20.12 11.02
CA ASP A 293 4.30 -21.26 10.14
C ASP A 293 5.51 -21.00 9.23
N LEU A 294 5.56 -19.84 8.56
CA LEU A 294 6.68 -19.48 7.70
C LEU A 294 8.02 -19.51 8.44
N VAL A 295 8.08 -19.03 9.69
CA VAL A 295 9.32 -19.00 10.47
C VAL A 295 9.71 -20.38 10.99
N THR A 296 8.75 -21.25 11.33
CA THR A 296 9.01 -22.53 12.01
C THR A 296 8.88 -23.75 11.11
N ASN A 297 8.37 -23.61 9.89
CA ASN A 297 8.22 -24.74 8.98
C ASN A 297 9.57 -25.17 8.40
N THR A 298 9.91 -26.45 8.51
CA THR A 298 11.21 -26.99 8.05
C THR A 298 11.25 -27.29 6.56
N ARG A 299 10.10 -27.31 5.88
CA ARG A 299 10.02 -27.69 4.47
C ARG A 299 10.16 -26.48 3.53
N TYR A 300 9.33 -25.48 3.70
CA TYR A 300 9.30 -24.28 2.87
C TYR A 300 9.62 -22.98 3.60
N GLY A 301 9.77 -23.05 4.93
CA GLY A 301 10.05 -21.92 5.79
C GLY A 301 11.47 -21.91 6.34
N LEU A 302 11.65 -21.23 7.46
CA LEU A 302 12.94 -21.01 8.11
C LEU A 302 13.23 -22.01 9.24
N GLY A 303 12.38 -23.02 9.46
CA GLY A 303 12.45 -23.95 10.60
C GLY A 303 13.72 -24.80 10.67
N ASN A 304 14.49 -24.94 9.59
CA ASN A 304 15.81 -25.57 9.60
C ASN A 304 16.89 -24.69 10.24
N TYR A 305 16.64 -23.38 10.33
CA TYR A 305 17.57 -22.38 10.88
C TYR A 305 17.10 -21.82 12.22
N ILE A 306 15.78 -21.78 12.43
CA ILE A 306 15.14 -21.17 13.57
C ILE A 306 14.26 -22.23 14.24
N PRO A 307 14.73 -22.85 15.33
CA PRO A 307 13.94 -23.82 16.06
C PRO A 307 12.71 -23.15 16.70
N GLU A 308 11.65 -23.91 16.88
CA GLU A 308 10.39 -23.43 17.45
C GLU A 308 10.55 -22.76 18.82
N SER A 309 11.50 -23.23 19.62
CA SER A 309 11.83 -22.66 20.94
C SER A 309 12.38 -21.23 20.87
N GLN A 310 12.84 -20.80 19.70
CA GLN A 310 13.35 -19.45 19.43
C GLN A 310 12.31 -18.55 18.77
N VAL A 311 11.03 -18.88 18.83
CA VAL A 311 9.94 -18.02 18.35
C VAL A 311 8.98 -17.74 19.50
N ASP A 312 8.75 -16.45 19.78
CA ASP A 312 7.83 -16.04 20.84
C ASP A 312 6.37 -16.21 20.39
N LYS A 313 5.88 -17.45 20.56
CA LYS A 313 4.50 -17.82 20.22
C LYS A 313 3.44 -17.06 21.03
N TRP A 314 3.80 -16.59 22.24
CA TRP A 314 2.87 -15.86 23.11
C TRP A 314 2.67 -14.43 22.64
N ALA A 315 3.74 -13.78 22.16
CA ALA A 315 3.60 -12.49 21.50
C ALA A 315 2.73 -12.62 20.25
N LEU A 316 2.95 -13.65 19.44
CA LEU A 316 2.13 -13.91 18.24
C LEU A 316 0.67 -14.21 18.58
N TYR A 317 0.39 -14.89 19.70
CA TYR A 317 -0.98 -15.14 20.15
C TYR A 317 -1.73 -13.82 20.44
N ARG A 318 -1.08 -12.85 21.08
CA ARG A 318 -1.68 -11.51 21.29
C ARG A 318 -1.92 -10.79 19.97
N VAL A 319 -0.94 -10.81 19.06
CA VAL A 319 -1.07 -10.23 17.71
C VAL A 319 -2.24 -10.88 16.96
N ALA A 320 -2.35 -12.22 17.03
CA ALA A 320 -3.42 -12.97 16.36
C ALA A 320 -4.81 -12.59 16.85
N ASN A 321 -5.00 -12.44 18.16
CA ASN A 321 -6.27 -11.97 18.72
C ASN A 321 -6.64 -10.59 18.19
N TYR A 322 -5.70 -9.65 18.18
CA TYR A 322 -5.92 -8.30 17.65
C TYR A 322 -6.24 -8.30 16.15
N CYS A 323 -5.65 -9.22 15.38
CA CYS A 323 -5.96 -9.36 13.96
C CYS A 323 -7.38 -9.84 13.70
N ASP A 324 -7.89 -10.74 14.55
CA ASP A 324 -9.22 -11.34 14.41
C ASP A 324 -10.38 -10.45 14.90
N GLU A 325 -10.06 -9.36 15.63
CA GLU A 325 -11.10 -8.41 16.03
C GLU A 325 -11.81 -7.81 14.83
N LEU A 326 -13.16 -7.73 14.92
CA LEU A 326 -13.98 -7.23 13.84
C LEU A 326 -14.01 -5.70 13.82
N VAL A 327 -13.72 -5.13 12.66
CA VAL A 327 -13.74 -3.69 12.39
C VAL A 327 -14.65 -3.37 11.20
N PRO A 328 -15.19 -2.14 11.08
CA PRO A 328 -16.01 -1.76 9.94
C PRO A 328 -15.26 -1.95 8.61
N ASN A 329 -15.91 -2.61 7.64
CA ASN A 329 -15.34 -2.83 6.30
C ASN A 329 -15.56 -1.65 5.33
N GLY A 330 -16.30 -0.62 5.76
CA GLY A 330 -16.64 0.53 4.93
C GLY A 330 -17.78 0.33 3.94
N LEU A 331 -18.36 -0.86 3.87
CA LEU A 331 -19.49 -1.23 3.00
C LEU A 331 -20.76 -1.56 3.82
N GLY A 332 -20.79 -1.13 5.09
CA GLY A 332 -21.93 -1.35 6.01
C GLY A 332 -21.86 -2.65 6.81
N GLY A 333 -20.81 -3.46 6.66
CA GLY A 333 -20.53 -4.67 7.41
C GLY A 333 -19.26 -4.58 8.25
N TYR A 334 -18.84 -5.74 8.77
CA TYR A 334 -17.62 -5.91 9.54
C TYR A 334 -16.73 -6.95 8.89
N GLU A 335 -15.42 -6.81 9.09
CA GLU A 335 -14.38 -7.75 8.64
C GLU A 335 -13.29 -7.87 9.71
N PRO A 336 -12.46 -8.92 9.69
CA PRO A 336 -11.29 -8.98 10.57
C PRO A 336 -10.37 -7.79 10.33
N ARG A 337 -9.72 -7.32 11.41
CA ARG A 337 -8.82 -6.17 11.29
C ARG A 337 -7.71 -6.41 10.28
N PHE A 338 -7.10 -7.61 10.31
CA PHE A 338 -6.07 -8.02 9.34
C PHE A 338 -6.27 -9.46 8.90
N THR A 339 -6.20 -9.68 7.61
CA THR A 339 -6.12 -11.00 6.97
C THR A 339 -4.89 -11.06 6.07
N CYS A 340 -4.38 -12.26 5.85
CA CYS A 340 -3.23 -12.52 4.99
C CYS A 340 -3.55 -13.63 4.00
N ASN A 341 -3.74 -13.26 2.74
CA ASN A 341 -3.95 -14.17 1.63
C ASN A 341 -2.92 -13.84 0.55
N LEU A 342 -1.88 -14.64 0.45
CA LEU A 342 -0.79 -14.39 -0.49
C LEU A 342 -0.28 -15.69 -1.11
N TYR A 343 0.36 -15.56 -2.25
CA TYR A 343 1.00 -16.64 -2.98
C TYR A 343 2.46 -16.28 -3.26
N LEU A 344 3.39 -16.92 -2.51
CA LEU A 344 4.82 -16.66 -2.63
C LEU A 344 5.40 -17.51 -3.74
N GLN A 345 5.84 -16.90 -4.85
CA GLN A 345 6.41 -17.56 -6.01
C GLN A 345 7.86 -17.17 -6.28
N THR A 346 8.30 -16.02 -5.80
CA THR A 346 9.61 -15.47 -6.09
C THR A 346 10.61 -15.75 -4.99
N ARG A 347 11.86 -15.98 -5.38
CA ARG A 347 12.98 -16.10 -4.43
C ARG A 347 13.36 -14.71 -3.93
N GLU A 348 13.21 -14.50 -2.62
CA GLU A 348 13.57 -13.25 -1.93
C GLU A 348 14.49 -13.56 -0.74
N GLN A 349 15.12 -12.53 -0.19
CA GLN A 349 15.89 -12.67 1.04
C GLN A 349 14.96 -13.00 2.21
N ALA A 350 15.31 -14.02 3.01
CA ALA A 350 14.49 -14.48 4.12
C ALA A 350 14.11 -13.35 5.10
N TYR A 351 15.05 -12.48 5.42
CA TYR A 351 14.80 -11.33 6.29
C TYR A 351 13.72 -10.39 5.72
N LYS A 352 13.78 -10.10 4.42
CA LYS A 352 12.77 -9.25 3.76
C LYS A 352 11.39 -9.89 3.83
N VAL A 353 11.27 -11.20 3.51
CA VAL A 353 9.99 -11.91 3.57
C VAL A 353 9.42 -11.91 4.98
N VAL A 354 10.25 -12.09 6.01
CA VAL A 354 9.83 -12.02 7.42
C VAL A 354 9.31 -10.62 7.77
N GLN A 355 9.99 -9.56 7.35
CA GLN A 355 9.54 -8.18 7.59
C GLN A 355 8.27 -7.85 6.81
N ASP A 356 8.20 -8.26 5.55
CA ASP A 356 7.02 -8.06 4.71
C ASP A 356 5.80 -8.77 5.30
N MET A 357 5.95 -10.00 5.81
CA MET A 357 4.88 -10.72 6.51
C MET A 357 4.47 -10.04 7.82
N ALA A 358 5.43 -9.52 8.60
CA ALA A 358 5.13 -8.76 9.81
C ALA A 358 4.38 -7.46 9.49
N SER A 359 4.65 -6.83 8.35
CA SER A 359 3.98 -5.60 7.92
C SER A 359 2.48 -5.77 7.70
N VAL A 360 2.00 -6.99 7.37
CA VAL A 360 0.57 -7.29 7.17
C VAL A 360 -0.26 -6.92 8.39
N PHE A 361 0.26 -7.20 9.60
CA PHE A 361 -0.39 -6.83 10.87
C PHE A 361 0.18 -5.56 11.50
N ARG A 362 0.82 -4.68 10.71
CA ARG A 362 1.51 -3.46 11.18
C ARG A 362 2.55 -3.77 12.24
N GLY A 363 3.27 -4.85 12.05
CA GLY A 363 4.26 -5.34 12.99
C GLY A 363 5.69 -5.21 12.47
N MET A 364 6.61 -5.47 13.37
CA MET A 364 8.03 -5.61 13.09
C MET A 364 8.54 -6.85 13.80
N ALA A 365 9.30 -7.67 13.08
CA ALA A 365 9.96 -8.83 13.65
C ALA A 365 11.42 -8.51 13.94
N TYR A 366 11.91 -8.86 15.12
CA TYR A 366 13.30 -8.64 15.49
C TYR A 366 13.79 -9.74 16.43
N TRP A 367 15.10 -9.85 16.53
CA TRP A 367 15.75 -10.83 17.42
C TRP A 367 15.97 -10.21 18.80
N SER A 368 15.40 -10.82 19.84
CA SER A 368 15.54 -10.36 21.22
C SER A 368 15.57 -11.55 22.18
N GLY A 369 16.52 -11.53 23.13
CA GLY A 369 16.62 -12.55 24.17
C GLY A 369 16.82 -13.98 23.65
N GLY A 370 17.43 -14.14 22.47
CA GLY A 370 17.64 -15.45 21.83
C GLY A 370 16.42 -16.01 21.10
N ALA A 371 15.40 -15.18 20.87
CA ALA A 371 14.19 -15.55 20.14
C ALA A 371 13.77 -14.47 19.13
N ILE A 372 13.07 -14.87 18.07
CA ILE A 372 12.32 -13.96 17.20
C ILE A 372 11.08 -13.53 17.96
N THR A 373 11.00 -12.24 18.20
CA THR A 373 9.86 -11.58 18.82
C THR A 373 9.20 -10.66 17.79
N VAL A 374 7.89 -10.56 17.86
CA VAL A 374 7.14 -9.61 17.04
C VAL A 374 6.53 -8.52 17.92
N THR A 375 6.54 -7.32 17.41
CA THR A 375 5.78 -6.20 17.96
C THR A 375 4.75 -5.75 16.95
N GLN A 376 3.69 -5.11 17.43
CA GLN A 376 2.59 -4.65 16.59
C GLN A 376 2.24 -3.21 16.92
N ASP A 377 1.94 -2.42 15.91
CA ASP A 377 1.37 -1.09 16.12
C ASP A 377 -0.12 -1.21 16.45
N ALA A 378 -0.39 -1.44 17.73
CA ALA A 378 -1.70 -1.62 18.34
C ALA A 378 -1.82 -0.71 19.59
N PRO A 379 -3.04 -0.45 20.09
CA PRO A 379 -3.24 0.23 21.37
C PRO A 379 -2.48 -0.50 22.49
N GLN A 380 -1.69 0.24 23.23
CA GLN A 380 -0.87 -0.31 24.30
C GLN A 380 -0.68 0.72 25.41
N ASP A 381 -0.77 0.30 26.66
CA ASP A 381 -0.44 1.14 27.79
C ASP A 381 1.07 1.34 27.89
N PRO A 382 1.53 2.48 28.42
CA PRO A 382 2.95 2.73 28.59
C PRO A 382 3.60 1.70 29.55
N VAL A 383 4.65 1.04 29.07
CA VAL A 383 5.41 0.04 29.85
C VAL A 383 6.28 0.69 30.92
N TYR A 384 6.83 1.86 30.61
CA TYR A 384 7.72 2.56 31.50
C TYR A 384 7.64 4.08 31.29
N GLN A 385 8.24 4.83 32.23
CA GLN A 385 8.24 6.31 32.15
C GLN A 385 9.64 6.88 32.38
N PHE A 386 9.98 7.88 31.58
CA PHE A 386 11.27 8.55 31.60
C PHE A 386 11.12 10.03 31.92
N THR A 387 12.00 10.52 32.74
CA THR A 387 12.06 11.91 33.19
C THR A 387 13.52 12.33 33.33
N ALA A 388 13.83 13.58 33.53
CA ALA A 388 15.20 14.01 33.83
C ALA A 388 15.85 13.32 35.04
N ALA A 389 15.07 12.64 35.90
CA ALA A 389 15.59 11.96 37.08
C ALA A 389 16.19 10.56 36.81
N ASN A 390 15.80 9.93 35.65
CA ASN A 390 16.32 8.60 35.27
C ASN A 390 16.90 8.59 33.84
N VAL A 391 17.18 9.75 33.30
CA VAL A 391 17.89 9.93 32.03
C VAL A 391 19.25 10.52 32.33
N VAL A 392 20.29 10.05 31.64
CA VAL A 392 21.67 10.51 31.81
C VAL A 392 21.72 12.01 31.49
N ASP A 393 22.29 12.79 32.41
CA ASP A 393 22.35 14.26 32.36
C ASP A 393 20.98 14.96 32.27
N GLY A 394 19.88 14.20 32.36
CA GLY A 394 18.51 14.70 32.19
C GLY A 394 18.20 15.20 30.78
N GLU A 395 18.99 14.82 29.78
CA GLU A 395 18.92 15.35 28.42
C GLU A 395 18.09 14.47 27.50
N PHE A 396 17.16 15.10 26.79
CA PHE A 396 16.38 14.51 25.72
C PHE A 396 16.69 15.22 24.40
N ALA A 397 17.11 14.47 23.40
CA ALA A 397 17.33 15.00 22.06
C ALA A 397 16.11 14.73 21.17
N TYR A 398 15.59 15.80 20.55
CA TYR A 398 14.41 15.71 19.69
C TYR A 398 14.78 15.99 18.24
N GLN A 399 14.25 15.19 17.33
CA GLN A 399 14.40 15.37 15.90
C GLN A 399 13.04 15.26 15.22
N GLY A 400 12.61 16.31 14.53
CA GLY A 400 11.39 16.29 13.74
C GLY A 400 11.59 15.74 12.34
N SER A 401 10.56 15.10 11.78
CA SER A 401 10.55 14.69 10.37
C SER A 401 10.46 15.88 9.43
N SER A 402 11.07 15.76 8.26
CA SER A 402 10.95 16.75 7.19
C SER A 402 9.50 16.85 6.68
N ALA A 403 9.03 18.06 6.39
CA ALA A 403 7.71 18.26 5.76
C ALA A 403 7.57 17.55 4.41
N LYS A 404 8.69 17.33 3.69
CA LYS A 404 8.71 16.59 2.41
C LYS A 404 8.47 15.08 2.57
N ALA A 405 8.63 14.53 3.76
CA ALA A 405 8.40 13.12 4.05
C ALA A 405 6.93 12.84 4.45
N ARG A 406 6.04 13.82 4.42
CA ARG A 406 4.64 13.69 4.81
C ARG A 406 3.77 13.53 3.57
N HIS A 407 3.34 12.31 3.33
CA HIS A 407 2.40 12.05 2.24
C HIS A 407 1.00 12.49 2.61
N THR A 408 0.23 12.90 1.61
CA THR A 408 -1.16 13.37 1.77
C THR A 408 -2.14 12.51 0.98
N VAL A 409 -1.60 11.67 0.08
CA VAL A 409 -2.34 10.70 -0.72
C VAL A 409 -1.60 9.37 -0.69
N ALA A 410 -2.31 8.28 -0.47
CA ALA A 410 -1.78 6.93 -0.56
C ALA A 410 -2.53 6.13 -1.65
N LEU A 411 -1.78 5.60 -2.61
CA LEU A 411 -2.27 4.63 -3.58
C LEU A 411 -1.91 3.23 -3.07
N VAL A 412 -2.90 2.53 -2.53
CA VAL A 412 -2.70 1.24 -1.90
C VAL A 412 -3.08 0.13 -2.87
N SER A 413 -2.07 -0.60 -3.33
CA SER A 413 -2.26 -1.78 -4.18
C SER A 413 -2.69 -2.98 -3.34
N TRP A 414 -3.77 -3.63 -3.73
CA TRP A 414 -4.32 -4.83 -3.11
C TRP A 414 -4.87 -5.78 -4.17
N VAL A 415 -5.23 -7.01 -3.83
CA VAL A 415 -5.79 -7.99 -4.78
C VAL A 415 -7.26 -8.25 -4.50
N ASP A 416 -8.07 -8.23 -5.56
CA ASP A 416 -9.53 -8.30 -5.48
C ASP A 416 -10.04 -9.74 -5.73
N PRO A 417 -10.56 -10.45 -4.72
CA PRO A 417 -11.09 -11.80 -4.89
C PRO A 417 -12.26 -11.87 -5.88
N GLU A 418 -13.08 -10.80 -5.98
CA GLU A 418 -14.22 -10.74 -6.90
C GLU A 418 -13.78 -10.56 -8.36
N ASP A 419 -12.53 -10.15 -8.61
CA ASP A 419 -11.92 -10.01 -9.93
C ASP A 419 -10.71 -10.94 -10.09
N PHE A 420 -10.85 -12.23 -9.78
CA PHE A 420 -9.80 -13.25 -9.93
C PHE A 420 -8.48 -12.89 -9.26
N TYR A 421 -8.51 -12.25 -8.10
CA TYR A 421 -7.33 -11.78 -7.37
C TYR A 421 -6.43 -10.86 -8.21
N ARG A 422 -7.00 -10.13 -9.18
CA ARG A 422 -6.26 -9.10 -9.92
C ARG A 422 -5.96 -7.93 -9.03
N GLN A 423 -4.80 -7.34 -9.28
CA GLN A 423 -4.35 -6.17 -8.54
C GLN A 423 -5.26 -4.97 -8.82
N LYS A 424 -5.68 -4.31 -7.76
CA LYS A 424 -6.44 -3.06 -7.75
C LYS A 424 -5.71 -2.02 -6.91
N VAL A 425 -6.06 -0.78 -7.09
CA VAL A 425 -5.53 0.33 -6.30
C VAL A 425 -6.68 0.97 -5.54
N GLU A 426 -6.51 1.13 -4.23
CA GLU A 426 -7.39 1.93 -3.40
C GLU A 426 -6.75 3.30 -3.18
N TYR A 427 -7.51 4.35 -3.51
CA TYR A 427 -7.11 5.73 -3.30
C TYR A 427 -7.54 6.19 -1.92
N VAL A 428 -6.58 6.68 -1.14
CA VAL A 428 -6.81 7.20 0.21
C VAL A 428 -6.19 8.58 0.32
N GLU A 429 -6.94 9.54 0.79
CA GLU A 429 -6.48 10.93 0.91
C GLU A 429 -6.69 11.50 2.32
N ASP A 430 -5.82 12.43 2.68
CA ASP A 430 -5.95 13.30 3.84
C ASP A 430 -6.21 14.73 3.35
N LEU A 431 -7.48 15.14 3.34
CA LEU A 431 -7.89 16.47 2.86
C LEU A 431 -7.24 17.60 3.66
N ALA A 432 -7.05 17.44 4.98
CA ALA A 432 -6.39 18.43 5.82
C ALA A 432 -4.91 18.54 5.48
N GLY A 433 -4.26 17.40 5.23
CA GLY A 433 -2.88 17.33 4.77
C GLY A 433 -2.71 17.96 3.39
N ILE A 434 -3.62 17.67 2.44
CA ILE A 434 -3.61 18.24 1.09
C ILE A 434 -3.74 19.78 1.16
N ALA A 435 -4.63 20.29 1.98
CA ALA A 435 -4.79 21.74 2.16
C ALA A 435 -3.54 22.42 2.72
N ARG A 436 -2.75 21.69 3.52
CA ARG A 436 -1.56 22.24 4.20
C ARG A 436 -0.27 22.05 3.40
N TYR A 437 -0.08 20.90 2.78
CA TYR A 437 1.19 20.48 2.13
C TYR A 437 1.08 20.28 0.63
N GLY A 438 -0.12 20.41 0.06
CA GLY A 438 -0.38 20.01 -1.32
C GLY A 438 -0.50 18.50 -1.47
N VAL A 439 -0.58 18.03 -2.73
CA VAL A 439 -0.65 16.60 -3.04
C VAL A 439 0.75 16.00 -3.03
N VAL A 440 1.02 15.15 -2.06
CA VAL A 440 2.25 14.33 -1.96
C VAL A 440 1.82 12.88 -1.91
N GLN A 441 2.12 12.12 -2.95
CA GLN A 441 1.65 10.75 -3.16
C GLN A 441 2.63 9.72 -2.61
N ALA A 442 2.12 8.68 -1.95
CA ALA A 442 2.82 7.44 -1.63
C ALA A 442 2.20 6.27 -2.37
N ASP A 443 3.03 5.41 -2.97
CA ASP A 443 2.62 4.14 -3.55
C ASP A 443 2.93 3.02 -2.54
N VAL A 444 1.90 2.29 -2.11
CA VAL A 444 1.99 1.27 -1.06
C VAL A 444 1.42 -0.05 -1.57
N VAL A 445 2.14 -1.14 -1.34
CA VAL A 445 1.63 -2.49 -1.59
C VAL A 445 1.14 -3.08 -0.27
N ALA A 446 -0.17 -3.30 -0.14
CA ALA A 446 -0.75 -4.01 0.99
C ALA A 446 -0.56 -5.51 0.78
N MET A 447 0.55 -6.07 1.28
CA MET A 447 0.89 -7.47 1.12
C MET A 447 -0.20 -8.39 1.68
N GLY A 448 -0.60 -9.42 0.92
CA GLY A 448 -1.60 -10.38 1.34
C GLY A 448 -3.00 -9.81 1.59
N CYS A 449 -3.24 -8.56 1.24
CA CYS A 449 -4.52 -7.89 1.44
C CYS A 449 -5.50 -8.25 0.32
N THR A 450 -6.63 -8.85 0.69
CA THR A 450 -7.72 -9.20 -0.21
C THR A 450 -9.03 -8.45 0.10
N SER A 451 -8.97 -7.45 0.96
CA SER A 451 -10.10 -6.60 1.30
C SER A 451 -9.83 -5.14 0.96
N ARG A 452 -10.78 -4.51 0.30
CA ARG A 452 -10.75 -3.08 0.01
C ARG A 452 -10.77 -2.25 1.31
N GLY A 453 -11.53 -2.67 2.32
CA GLY A 453 -11.57 -2.02 3.62
C GLY A 453 -10.22 -2.06 4.33
N GLN A 454 -9.56 -3.23 4.33
CA GLN A 454 -8.22 -3.38 4.88
C GLN A 454 -7.20 -2.51 4.12
N ALA A 455 -7.26 -2.47 2.78
CA ALA A 455 -6.40 -1.62 1.97
C ALA A 455 -6.57 -0.12 2.31
N ASN A 456 -7.81 0.33 2.46
CA ASN A 456 -8.10 1.71 2.87
C ASN A 456 -7.53 2.02 4.26
N ARG A 457 -7.67 1.10 5.24
CA ARG A 457 -7.09 1.25 6.58
C ARG A 457 -5.55 1.28 6.55
N VAL A 458 -4.90 0.57 5.61
CA VAL A 458 -3.44 0.65 5.41
C VAL A 458 -3.04 2.05 4.96
N GLY A 459 -3.75 2.61 3.98
CA GLY A 459 -3.49 3.98 3.51
C GLY A 459 -3.74 5.03 4.59
N LYS A 460 -4.85 4.95 5.31
CA LYS A 460 -5.14 5.84 6.44
C LYS A 460 -4.08 5.75 7.54
N TRP A 461 -3.63 4.53 7.86
CA TRP A 461 -2.58 4.33 8.85
C TRP A 461 -1.28 5.02 8.46
N LEU A 462 -0.86 4.89 7.20
CA LEU A 462 0.33 5.56 6.69
C LEU A 462 0.21 7.08 6.82
N LEU A 463 -0.84 7.65 6.22
CA LEU A 463 -1.03 9.10 6.19
C LEU A 463 -1.16 9.68 7.59
N TYR A 464 -1.96 9.05 8.46
CA TYR A 464 -2.16 9.54 9.81
C TYR A 464 -0.89 9.44 10.67
N SER A 465 -0.14 8.32 10.55
CA SER A 465 1.11 8.15 11.29
C SER A 465 2.15 9.20 10.87
N GLU A 466 2.33 9.45 9.59
CA GLU A 466 3.27 10.46 9.09
C GLU A 466 2.89 11.90 9.49
N GLN A 467 1.59 12.19 9.63
CA GLN A 467 1.11 13.50 10.03
C GLN A 467 1.21 13.71 11.56
N SER A 468 0.88 12.70 12.36
CA SER A 468 0.73 12.83 13.81
C SER A 468 1.95 12.34 14.60
N GLU A 469 2.73 11.40 14.07
CA GLU A 469 3.88 10.77 14.74
C GLU A 469 5.19 11.22 14.08
N SER A 470 5.43 12.52 14.01
CA SER A 470 6.49 13.13 13.20
C SER A 470 7.78 13.45 13.97
N GLU A 471 7.85 13.13 15.26
CA GLU A 471 8.96 13.47 16.12
C GLU A 471 9.65 12.23 16.69
N ILE A 472 10.97 12.21 16.62
CA ILE A 472 11.81 11.19 17.23
C ILE A 472 12.50 11.78 18.46
N ILE A 473 12.52 11.00 19.53
CA ILE A 473 13.27 11.31 20.74
C ILE A 473 14.41 10.30 20.90
N THR A 474 15.58 10.79 21.29
CA THR A 474 16.72 9.95 21.65
C THR A 474 17.24 10.40 23.02
N PHE A 475 17.49 9.44 23.92
CA PHE A 475 18.05 9.71 25.25
C PHE A 475 18.78 8.50 25.78
N ARG A 476 19.64 8.69 26.76
CA ARG A 476 20.40 7.64 27.44
C ARG A 476 19.88 7.45 28.85
N THR A 477 19.78 6.21 29.28
CA THR A 477 19.30 5.85 30.61
C THR A 477 20.12 4.67 31.17
N GLY A 478 20.08 4.46 32.48
CA GLY A 478 20.75 3.35 33.12
C GLY A 478 20.09 2.00 32.87
N LEU A 479 20.12 1.12 33.89
CA LEU A 479 19.55 -0.23 33.79
C LEU A 479 18.02 -0.24 33.54
N GLU A 480 17.34 0.86 33.80
CA GLU A 480 15.90 1.01 33.47
C GLU A 480 15.65 0.86 31.97
N GLY A 481 16.63 1.17 31.11
CA GLY A 481 16.53 0.97 29.67
C GLY A 481 16.44 -0.52 29.25
N ALA A 482 16.95 -1.43 30.06
CA ALA A 482 16.87 -2.87 29.79
C ALA A 482 15.44 -3.45 29.94
N VAL A 483 14.53 -2.73 30.61
CA VAL A 483 13.12 -3.14 30.77
C VAL A 483 12.33 -2.92 29.50
N VAL A 484 12.76 -1.98 28.65
CA VAL A 484 12.00 -1.52 27.46
C VAL A 484 12.50 -2.24 26.22
N ARG A 485 11.59 -2.58 25.33
CA ARG A 485 11.88 -3.28 24.08
C ARG A 485 11.39 -2.46 22.87
N PRO A 486 11.96 -2.66 21.69
CA PRO A 486 11.39 -2.10 20.47
C PRO A 486 9.91 -2.47 20.33
N GLY A 487 9.07 -1.47 20.04
CA GLY A 487 7.62 -1.59 19.96
C GLY A 487 6.85 -1.21 21.22
N ASP A 488 7.48 -1.16 22.37
CA ASP A 488 6.85 -0.72 23.63
C ASP A 488 6.51 0.77 23.57
N VAL A 489 5.42 1.13 24.22
CA VAL A 489 5.06 2.54 24.44
C VAL A 489 5.66 3.01 25.75
N ILE A 490 6.30 4.15 25.74
CA ILE A 490 6.88 4.80 26.91
C ILE A 490 6.29 6.18 27.13
N LYS A 491 6.27 6.62 28.37
CA LYS A 491 5.84 7.96 28.74
C LYS A 491 7.08 8.82 29.03
N VAL A 492 7.17 9.99 28.38
CA VAL A 492 8.29 10.92 28.59
C VAL A 492 7.77 12.21 29.17
N ALA A 493 8.33 12.60 30.30
CA ALA A 493 8.05 13.86 30.97
C ALA A 493 9.30 14.75 31.00
N ASP A 494 9.47 15.53 29.94
CA ASP A 494 10.56 16.47 29.78
C ASP A 494 10.14 17.85 30.33
N ALA A 495 10.87 18.32 31.36
CA ALA A 495 10.64 19.62 31.97
C ALA A 495 10.88 20.79 31.02
N SER A 496 11.77 20.64 30.04
CA SER A 496 12.06 21.68 29.05
C SER A 496 10.87 22.00 28.15
N ARG A 497 10.00 21.00 27.90
CA ARG A 497 8.78 21.14 27.11
C ARG A 497 7.53 21.40 27.94
N GLY A 498 7.48 20.80 29.14
CA GLY A 498 6.35 20.97 30.05
C GLY A 498 6.32 22.34 30.78
N GLY A 499 7.40 23.12 30.65
CA GLY A 499 7.55 24.39 31.37
C GLY A 499 7.68 24.23 32.90
N MET A 500 7.60 23.01 33.41
CA MET A 500 7.78 22.64 34.80
C MET A 500 8.25 21.18 34.92
N ARG A 501 8.90 20.87 36.04
CA ARG A 501 9.33 19.50 36.30
C ARG A 501 8.12 18.62 36.65
N LEU A 502 7.77 17.72 35.73
CA LEU A 502 6.63 16.81 35.83
C LEU A 502 6.98 15.39 36.30
N GLY A 503 8.21 15.14 36.69
CA GLY A 503 8.65 13.84 37.11
C GLY A 503 9.85 13.87 38.03
N GLY A 504 10.08 12.78 38.76
CA GLY A 504 11.17 12.64 39.73
C GLY A 504 11.17 11.30 40.43
N ARG A 505 11.79 11.23 41.61
CA ARG A 505 11.89 10.00 42.41
C ARG A 505 11.07 10.11 43.70
N ILE A 506 10.44 9.02 44.07
CA ILE A 506 9.62 8.90 45.27
C ILE A 506 10.53 8.91 46.51
N ALA A 507 10.22 9.81 47.45
CA ALA A 507 10.93 9.88 48.74
C ALA A 507 10.33 8.95 49.82
N ALA A 508 9.02 8.72 49.78
CA ALA A 508 8.30 7.74 50.60
C ALA A 508 6.96 7.39 49.99
N ALA A 509 6.42 6.22 50.19
CA ALA A 509 5.11 5.86 49.68
C ALA A 509 4.36 4.88 50.55
N THR A 510 3.06 4.89 50.47
CA THR A 510 2.11 3.86 50.89
C THR A 510 1.23 3.53 49.67
N THR A 511 0.29 2.61 49.82
CA THR A 511 -0.66 2.31 48.76
C THR A 511 -1.61 3.47 48.41
N VAL A 512 -1.81 4.43 49.33
CA VAL A 512 -2.76 5.55 49.17
C VAL A 512 -2.11 6.94 49.14
N SER A 513 -0.82 7.03 49.41
CA SER A 513 -0.08 8.30 49.38
C SER A 513 1.36 8.11 48.92
N VAL A 514 1.89 9.13 48.27
CA VAL A 514 3.25 9.19 47.72
C VAL A 514 3.86 10.54 48.16
N LYS A 515 5.05 10.49 48.76
CA LYS A 515 5.85 11.70 49.05
C LYS A 515 6.86 11.88 47.92
N LEU A 516 6.82 13.01 47.28
CA LEU A 516 7.66 13.36 46.13
C LEU A 516 8.96 14.02 46.56
N ASP A 517 9.95 14.10 45.68
CA ASP A 517 11.22 14.80 45.89
C ASP A 517 11.12 16.31 45.66
N GLN A 518 9.97 16.81 45.21
CA GLN A 518 9.69 18.25 45.06
C GLN A 518 8.29 18.65 45.55
N ASP A 519 8.07 19.93 45.72
CA ASP A 519 6.76 20.51 45.98
C ASP A 519 5.97 20.66 44.67
N LEU A 520 4.65 20.45 44.74
CA LEU A 520 3.77 20.58 43.56
C LEU A 520 2.94 21.88 43.65
N PRO A 521 2.71 22.51 42.48
CA PRO A 521 1.74 23.60 42.42
C PRO A 521 0.31 23.08 42.60
N ALA A 522 -0.57 23.91 43.09
CA ALA A 522 -2.01 23.60 43.18
C ALA A 522 -2.56 23.32 41.79
N GLY A 523 -3.35 22.26 41.68
CA GLY A 523 -3.98 21.84 40.40
C GLY A 523 -4.64 20.48 40.50
N SER A 524 -5.39 20.13 39.46
CA SER A 524 -5.95 18.80 39.33
C SER A 524 -4.95 17.90 38.58
N TRP A 525 -4.35 16.96 39.31
CA TRP A 525 -3.29 16.12 38.80
C TRP A 525 -3.65 14.67 38.78
N ARG A 526 -3.08 13.93 37.84
CA ARG A 526 -2.93 12.46 37.85
C ARG A 526 -1.47 12.15 38.12
N ILE A 527 -1.21 11.12 38.88
CA ILE A 527 0.14 10.64 39.16
C ILE A 527 0.32 9.22 38.64
N SER A 528 1.31 9.02 37.79
CA SER A 528 1.77 7.71 37.33
C SER A 528 3.02 7.32 38.11
N VAL A 529 3.10 6.07 38.59
CA VAL A 529 4.26 5.55 39.34
C VAL A 529 4.68 4.20 38.80
N VAL A 530 5.97 3.91 38.87
CA VAL A 530 6.49 2.55 38.58
C VAL A 530 6.42 1.73 39.86
N LEU A 531 5.67 0.63 39.84
CA LEU A 531 5.54 -0.29 40.96
C LEU A 531 6.73 -1.26 41.06
N PRO A 532 6.91 -1.95 42.20
CA PRO A 532 7.97 -2.97 42.36
C PRO A 532 7.93 -4.12 41.35
N THR A 533 6.77 -4.36 40.76
CA THR A 533 6.54 -5.34 39.68
C THR A 533 7.00 -4.85 38.30
N GLY A 534 7.45 -3.60 38.20
CA GLY A 534 7.78 -2.93 36.91
C GLY A 534 6.55 -2.34 36.19
N VAL A 535 5.34 -2.56 36.68
CA VAL A 535 4.10 -2.04 36.05
C VAL A 535 3.95 -0.56 36.39
N VAL A 536 3.56 0.23 35.40
CA VAL A 536 3.19 1.65 35.56
C VAL A 536 1.71 1.73 35.92
N GLU A 537 1.38 2.31 37.07
CA GLU A 537 0.00 2.58 37.45
C GLU A 537 -0.26 4.08 37.57
N GLU A 538 -1.39 4.53 37.04
CA GLU A 538 -1.84 5.92 37.11
C GLU A 538 -3.04 6.05 38.06
N ARG A 539 -3.02 7.09 38.91
CA ARG A 539 -4.12 7.40 39.85
C ARG A 539 -4.40 8.90 39.83
N GLN A 540 -5.66 9.24 40.07
CA GLN A 540 -6.10 10.62 40.28
C GLN A 540 -5.61 11.11 41.63
N VAL A 541 -5.02 12.30 41.69
CA VAL A 541 -4.65 12.99 42.93
C VAL A 541 -5.90 13.50 43.63
N GLY A 542 -6.12 13.05 44.84
CA GLY A 542 -7.26 13.47 45.66
C GLY A 542 -6.90 14.58 46.67
N SER A 543 -5.64 14.60 47.17
CA SER A 543 -5.14 15.60 48.09
C SER A 543 -3.68 15.89 47.87
N LEU A 544 -3.30 17.15 48.13
CA LEU A 544 -1.95 17.64 48.01
C LEU A 544 -1.57 18.42 49.27
N SER A 545 -0.49 18.01 49.94
CA SER A 545 0.05 18.72 51.13
C SER A 545 1.58 18.79 51.00
N GLY A 546 2.07 19.93 50.53
CA GLY A 546 3.48 20.11 50.18
C GLY A 546 3.93 19.03 49.16
N ARG A 547 4.87 18.18 49.59
CA ARG A 547 5.41 17.10 48.78
C ARG A 547 4.61 15.79 48.85
N THR A 548 3.57 15.73 49.66
CA THR A 548 2.78 14.54 49.86
C THR A 548 1.51 14.58 49.04
N VAL A 549 1.35 13.58 48.18
CA VAL A 549 0.23 13.41 47.29
C VAL A 549 -0.61 12.24 47.79
N GLY A 550 -1.87 12.46 48.12
CA GLY A 550 -2.86 11.39 48.38
C GLY A 550 -3.63 11.06 47.11
N VAL A 551 -3.79 9.80 46.83
CA VAL A 551 -4.53 9.33 45.63
C VAL A 551 -5.97 8.96 45.96
N THR A 552 -6.89 9.11 44.99
CA THR A 552 -8.32 8.80 45.18
C THR A 552 -8.64 7.30 45.27
N SER A 553 -7.79 6.47 44.66
CA SER A 553 -7.86 5.00 44.73
C SER A 553 -6.47 4.44 44.98
N ALA A 554 -6.40 3.39 45.81
CA ALA A 554 -5.13 2.78 46.15
C ALA A 554 -4.37 2.21 44.94
N PHE A 555 -3.04 2.30 44.97
CA PHE A 555 -2.20 1.49 44.09
C PHE A 555 -2.33 0.01 44.42
N SER A 556 -2.15 -0.86 43.45
CA SER A 556 -2.21 -2.31 43.67
C SER A 556 -1.14 -2.79 44.63
N MET A 557 -0.02 -2.06 44.72
CA MET A 557 1.10 -2.29 45.64
C MET A 557 1.73 -0.95 46.03
N ALA A 558 2.32 -0.85 47.23
CA ALA A 558 3.01 0.37 47.65
C ALA A 558 4.23 0.61 46.74
N PRO A 559 4.34 1.79 46.06
CA PRO A 559 5.52 2.15 45.31
C PRO A 559 6.78 2.17 46.19
N GLN A 560 7.92 1.81 45.66
CA GLN A 560 9.20 1.82 46.42
C GLN A 560 9.80 3.23 46.47
N VAL A 561 10.59 3.48 47.51
CA VAL A 561 11.45 4.67 47.59
C VAL A 561 12.43 4.66 46.42
N GLY A 562 12.61 5.77 45.75
CA GLY A 562 13.44 5.88 44.56
C GLY A 562 12.75 5.51 43.26
N ALA A 563 11.54 4.94 43.26
CA ALA A 563 10.76 4.70 42.04
C ALA A 563 10.40 6.01 41.32
N ILE A 564 10.21 5.94 40.03
CA ILE A 564 9.89 7.08 39.18
C ILE A 564 8.41 7.43 39.29
N TRP A 565 8.13 8.72 39.45
CA TRP A 565 6.79 9.28 39.33
C TRP A 565 6.72 10.30 38.19
N VAL A 566 5.56 10.38 37.54
CA VAL A 566 5.21 11.39 36.53
C VAL A 566 3.83 11.95 36.81
N LEU A 567 3.70 13.26 36.69
CA LEU A 567 2.41 13.97 36.77
C LEU A 567 1.87 14.28 35.38
N SER A 568 0.56 14.25 35.29
CA SER A 568 -0.19 14.73 34.12
C SER A 568 -1.44 15.48 34.56
N SER A 569 -1.92 16.39 33.71
CA SER A 569 -3.18 17.12 33.88
C SER A 569 -3.84 17.27 32.51
N THR A 570 -5.07 17.80 32.48
CA THR A 570 -5.75 18.09 31.21
C THR A 570 -5.06 19.18 30.37
N LEU A 571 -4.17 19.95 30.98
CA LEU A 571 -3.41 21.04 30.32
C LEU A 571 -1.97 20.67 30.01
N VAL A 572 -1.39 19.75 30.77
CA VAL A 572 -0.01 19.31 30.59
C VAL A 572 0.04 17.79 30.74
N GLU A 573 0.23 17.12 29.64
CA GLU A 573 0.38 15.64 29.61
C GLU A 573 1.81 15.26 29.25
N ALA A 574 2.33 14.22 29.91
CA ALA A 574 3.56 13.59 29.48
C ALA A 574 3.35 12.96 28.09
N GLN A 575 4.31 13.16 27.22
CA GLN A 575 4.24 12.69 25.85
C GLN A 575 4.43 11.18 25.78
N LEU A 576 3.70 10.55 24.88
CA LEU A 576 3.86 9.12 24.59
C LEU A 576 4.79 8.93 23.39
N PHE A 577 5.69 7.98 23.50
CA PHE A 577 6.59 7.58 22.43
C PHE A 577 6.60 6.07 22.30
N ARG A 578 6.70 5.57 21.07
CA ARG A 578 6.91 4.16 20.77
C ARG A 578 8.40 3.92 20.53
N VAL A 579 8.98 2.99 21.27
CA VAL A 579 10.38 2.64 21.16
C VAL A 579 10.65 1.98 19.81
N VAL A 580 11.63 2.52 19.09
CA VAL A 580 12.10 1.97 17.81
C VAL A 580 13.38 1.16 18.01
N GLN A 581 14.27 1.65 18.85
CA GLN A 581 15.56 1.02 19.09
C GLN A 581 15.98 1.18 20.55
N VAL A 582 16.58 0.12 21.08
CA VAL A 582 17.31 0.12 22.35
C VAL A 582 18.69 -0.43 22.09
N ALA A 583 19.72 0.33 22.40
CA ALA A 583 21.11 -0.09 22.23
C ALA A 583 21.89 0.16 23.52
N GLU A 584 22.70 -0.79 23.96
CA GLU A 584 23.64 -0.56 25.04
C GLU A 584 24.83 0.24 24.48
N SER A 585 24.92 1.52 24.85
CA SER A 585 25.97 2.43 24.39
C SER A 585 27.26 2.30 25.19
N GLU A 586 27.14 2.05 26.49
CA GLU A 586 28.23 1.78 27.46
C GLU A 586 27.72 0.71 28.44
N PRO A 587 28.59 -0.04 29.13
CA PRO A 587 28.16 -1.06 30.08
C PRO A 587 27.15 -0.51 31.10
N GLY A 588 25.91 -1.01 31.04
CA GLY A 588 24.82 -0.59 31.91
C GLY A 588 24.15 0.73 31.55
N ILE A 589 24.51 1.37 30.44
CA ILE A 589 23.85 2.54 29.86
C ILE A 589 23.18 2.18 28.53
N HIS A 590 21.89 2.40 28.47
CA HIS A 590 21.08 2.13 27.28
C HIS A 590 20.68 3.44 26.60
N GLU A 591 20.88 3.49 25.29
CA GLU A 591 20.37 4.55 24.44
C GLU A 591 19.04 4.09 23.84
N ILE A 592 18.00 4.87 24.06
CA ILE A 592 16.65 4.62 23.59
C ILE A 592 16.31 5.65 22.52
N THR A 593 15.95 5.15 21.34
CA THR A 593 15.34 5.97 20.27
C THR A 593 13.87 5.59 20.14
N ALA A 594 12.98 6.57 20.22
CA ALA A 594 11.55 6.36 20.16
C ALA A 594 10.84 7.41 19.31
N LEU A 595 9.77 6.99 18.65
CA LEU A 595 8.93 7.81 17.77
C LEU A 595 7.71 8.30 18.55
N ALA A 596 7.30 9.54 18.36
CA ALA A 596 6.08 10.08 18.95
C ALA A 596 4.89 9.13 18.68
N HIS A 597 4.07 8.89 19.69
CA HIS A 597 2.95 7.97 19.61
C HIS A 597 1.63 8.68 19.95
N ASN A 598 0.69 8.59 19.00
CA ASN A 598 -0.65 9.16 19.16
C ASN A 598 -1.69 8.04 19.27
N PRO A 599 -2.23 7.72 20.46
CA PRO A 599 -3.21 6.65 20.62
C PRO A 599 -4.55 6.91 19.91
N SER A 600 -4.88 8.15 19.57
CA SER A 600 -6.13 8.48 18.84
C SER A 600 -6.12 7.97 17.38
N LYS A 601 -4.94 7.62 16.83
CA LYS A 601 -4.81 7.14 15.45
C LYS A 601 -5.64 5.89 15.17
N TYR A 602 -5.74 4.97 16.11
CA TYR A 602 -6.47 3.71 15.89
C TYR A 602 -7.95 3.94 15.64
N ALA A 603 -8.57 4.80 16.45
CA ALA A 603 -9.96 5.19 16.23
C ALA A 603 -10.15 5.95 14.90
N ALA A 604 -9.23 6.87 14.57
CA ALA A 604 -9.28 7.64 13.33
C ALA A 604 -9.14 6.78 12.08
N ILE A 605 -8.34 5.69 12.13
CA ILE A 605 -8.16 4.76 11.02
C ILE A 605 -9.41 3.89 10.80
N GLU A 606 -10.06 3.44 11.87
CA GLU A 606 -11.11 2.42 11.84
C GLU A 606 -12.53 3.01 11.83
N GLN A 607 -12.73 4.17 12.46
CA GLN A 607 -14.06 4.80 12.55
C GLN A 607 -14.36 5.65 11.31
N GLY A 608 -15.66 5.72 10.97
CA GLY A 608 -16.14 6.56 9.88
C GLY A 608 -15.71 6.12 8.47
N LEU A 609 -15.26 4.87 8.30
CA LEU A 609 -14.96 4.33 6.99
C LEU A 609 -16.27 4.13 6.21
N ALA A 610 -16.40 4.83 5.07
CA ALA A 610 -17.50 4.67 4.12
C ALA A 610 -16.91 4.57 2.72
N LEU A 611 -16.98 3.38 2.13
CA LEU A 611 -16.51 3.12 0.78
C LEU A 611 -17.69 3.10 -0.19
N GLN A 612 -17.53 3.77 -1.31
CA GLN A 612 -18.54 3.70 -2.37
C GLN A 612 -18.56 2.28 -2.96
N PRO A 613 -19.72 1.63 -3.07
CA PRO A 613 -19.84 0.34 -3.74
C PRO A 613 -19.30 0.42 -5.17
N ARG A 614 -18.56 -0.59 -5.62
CA ARG A 614 -18.15 -0.69 -7.02
C ARG A 614 -19.32 -1.16 -7.87
N ALA A 615 -19.50 -0.52 -9.02
CA ALA A 615 -20.45 -1.02 -9.99
C ALA A 615 -19.92 -2.30 -10.66
N ILE A 616 -20.67 -3.40 -10.53
CA ILE A 616 -20.26 -4.72 -11.01
C ILE A 616 -20.38 -4.86 -12.54
N THR A 617 -21.25 -4.07 -13.17
CA THR A 617 -21.41 -4.04 -14.64
C THR A 617 -22.00 -2.72 -15.11
N LEU A 618 -21.49 -2.18 -16.22
CA LEU A 618 -21.99 -0.99 -16.90
C LEU A 618 -22.88 -1.32 -18.11
N LEU A 619 -22.93 -2.59 -18.53
CA LEU A 619 -23.52 -3.00 -19.81
C LEU A 619 -25.04 -3.05 -19.82
N SER A 620 -25.70 -3.24 -18.68
CA SER A 620 -27.16 -3.40 -18.59
C SER A 620 -27.89 -2.30 -17.84
N THR A 621 -27.21 -1.47 -17.08
CA THR A 621 -27.82 -0.44 -16.23
C THR A 621 -27.85 0.89 -16.98
N ALA A 622 -29.02 1.56 -16.98
CA ALA A 622 -29.07 2.95 -17.44
C ALA A 622 -28.27 3.82 -16.46
N PRO A 623 -27.44 4.74 -16.96
CA PRO A 623 -26.72 5.66 -16.09
C PRO A 623 -27.67 6.46 -15.20
N ALA A 624 -27.19 6.87 -14.03
CA ALA A 624 -27.96 7.78 -13.16
C ALA A 624 -28.20 9.13 -13.85
N ALA A 625 -29.15 9.90 -13.32
CA ALA A 625 -29.32 11.29 -13.77
C ALA A 625 -28.07 12.09 -13.35
N PRO A 626 -27.56 13.01 -14.21
CA PRO A 626 -26.51 13.92 -13.82
C PRO A 626 -26.92 14.79 -12.62
N THR A 627 -25.96 15.10 -11.75
CA THR A 627 -26.12 15.97 -10.57
C THR A 627 -25.27 17.23 -10.73
N GLY A 628 -25.44 18.20 -9.84
CA GLY A 628 -24.63 19.40 -9.83
C GLY A 628 -24.79 20.27 -11.11
N LEU A 629 -25.97 20.31 -11.71
CA LEU A 629 -26.20 21.16 -12.87
C LEU A 629 -25.97 22.63 -12.52
N THR A 630 -25.06 23.25 -13.24
CA THR A 630 -24.73 24.68 -13.10
C THR A 630 -24.85 25.37 -14.44
N VAL A 631 -25.35 26.59 -14.44
CA VAL A 631 -25.40 27.46 -15.61
C VAL A 631 -24.73 28.78 -15.28
N THR A 632 -23.78 29.16 -16.10
CA THR A 632 -23.16 30.47 -16.05
C THR A 632 -23.35 31.19 -17.38
N GLU A 633 -23.55 32.49 -17.31
CA GLU A 633 -23.59 33.31 -18.49
C GLU A 633 -22.38 34.24 -18.54
N SER A 634 -21.84 34.46 -19.70
CA SER A 634 -20.75 35.39 -19.93
C SER A 634 -20.88 36.01 -21.31
N LEU A 635 -20.24 37.16 -21.51
CA LEU A 635 -20.16 37.75 -22.83
C LEU A 635 -18.80 37.50 -23.45
N TYR A 636 -18.78 37.17 -24.70
CA TYR A 636 -17.58 37.13 -25.51
C TYR A 636 -17.69 38.08 -26.72
N ARG A 637 -16.58 38.63 -27.19
CA ARG A 637 -16.52 39.52 -28.32
C ARG A 637 -16.19 38.78 -29.63
N VAL A 638 -17.00 38.95 -30.60
CA VAL A 638 -16.69 38.56 -31.98
C VAL A 638 -16.72 39.83 -32.81
N LYS A 639 -15.54 40.26 -33.26
CA LYS A 639 -15.34 41.57 -33.85
C LYS A 639 -15.81 42.69 -32.88
N ASP A 640 -16.75 43.53 -33.22
CA ASP A 640 -17.24 44.59 -32.32
C ASP A 640 -18.59 44.28 -31.64
N GLN A 641 -19.11 43.09 -31.80
CA GLN A 641 -20.35 42.66 -31.13
C GLN A 641 -20.08 41.81 -29.89
N ALA A 642 -20.68 42.19 -28.78
CA ALA A 642 -20.73 41.39 -27.59
C ALA A 642 -21.86 40.38 -27.69
N LEU A 643 -21.53 39.09 -27.69
CA LEU A 643 -22.46 37.97 -27.81
C LEU A 643 -22.55 37.23 -26.47
N LEU A 644 -23.74 36.71 -26.19
CA LEU A 644 -23.98 35.95 -24.94
C LEU A 644 -23.51 34.51 -25.13
N LEU A 645 -22.76 34.04 -24.17
CA LEU A 645 -22.32 32.63 -24.00
C LEU A 645 -22.98 32.08 -22.76
N ILE A 646 -23.65 30.95 -22.91
CA ILE A 646 -24.14 30.16 -21.79
C ILE A 646 -23.22 28.94 -21.66
N GLN A 647 -22.69 28.71 -20.47
CA GLN A 647 -21.95 27.49 -20.12
C GLN A 647 -22.81 26.68 -19.18
N LEU A 648 -23.15 25.47 -19.58
CA LEU A 648 -23.88 24.48 -18.80
C LEU A 648 -22.87 23.41 -18.32
N GLY A 649 -22.78 23.22 -17.03
CA GLY A 649 -21.90 22.21 -16.39
C GLY A 649 -22.71 21.21 -15.56
N TRP A 650 -22.16 20.04 -15.35
CA TRP A 650 -22.74 18.99 -14.50
C TRP A 650 -21.62 18.07 -13.95
N GLU A 651 -21.94 17.30 -12.92
CA GLU A 651 -21.02 16.32 -12.36
C GLU A 651 -20.94 15.06 -13.24
N GLN A 652 -19.77 14.42 -13.21
CA GLN A 652 -19.53 13.20 -13.98
C GLN A 652 -20.40 12.07 -13.45
N VAL A 653 -21.15 11.42 -14.35
CA VAL A 653 -21.97 10.24 -14.03
C VAL A 653 -21.15 8.98 -14.29
N PHE A 654 -21.05 8.14 -13.28
CA PHE A 654 -20.36 6.86 -13.41
C PHE A 654 -21.02 5.99 -14.49
N GLY A 655 -20.23 5.50 -15.44
CA GLY A 655 -20.73 4.69 -16.55
C GLY A 655 -21.30 5.46 -17.73
N ALA A 656 -21.29 6.78 -17.71
CA ALA A 656 -21.63 7.58 -18.87
C ALA A 656 -20.48 7.61 -19.89
N LEU A 657 -20.80 7.36 -21.15
CA LEU A 657 -19.90 7.55 -22.30
C LEU A 657 -20.04 8.95 -22.88
N GLU A 658 -21.27 9.42 -22.97
CA GLU A 658 -21.65 10.71 -23.54
C GLU A 658 -22.81 11.30 -22.75
N TYR A 659 -23.11 12.57 -23.00
CA TYR A 659 -24.29 13.28 -22.49
C TYR A 659 -25.11 13.85 -23.60
N GLN A 660 -26.44 13.73 -23.51
CA GLN A 660 -27.39 14.36 -24.37
C GLN A 660 -28.00 15.59 -23.67
N VAL A 661 -27.81 16.75 -24.22
CA VAL A 661 -28.33 18.02 -23.70
C VAL A 661 -29.45 18.54 -24.60
N THR A 662 -30.52 18.98 -23.97
CA THR A 662 -31.62 19.69 -24.65
C THR A 662 -31.96 20.95 -23.86
N TYR A 663 -32.47 21.97 -24.54
CA TYR A 663 -32.97 23.16 -23.87
C TYR A 663 -34.23 23.71 -24.54
N ARG A 664 -34.98 24.53 -23.83
CA ARG A 664 -36.10 25.33 -24.31
C ARG A 664 -35.94 26.76 -23.82
N VAL A 665 -36.30 27.73 -24.61
CA VAL A 665 -36.29 29.17 -24.28
C VAL A 665 -37.70 29.70 -24.27
N ASN A 666 -38.10 30.44 -23.22
CA ASN A 666 -39.41 31.10 -23.11
C ASN A 666 -40.62 30.18 -23.40
N GLY A 667 -40.51 28.90 -22.98
CA GLY A 667 -41.55 27.90 -23.21
C GLY A 667 -41.67 27.40 -24.66
N GLY A 668 -40.74 27.79 -25.56
CA GLY A 668 -40.72 27.44 -26.97
C GLY A 668 -40.37 25.96 -27.23
N ASN A 669 -40.02 25.67 -28.48
CA ASN A 669 -39.67 24.32 -28.92
C ASN A 669 -38.37 23.81 -28.26
N THR A 670 -38.30 22.49 -28.04
CA THR A 670 -37.08 21.85 -27.52
C THR A 670 -35.99 21.80 -28.59
N VAL A 671 -34.84 22.35 -28.27
CA VAL A 671 -33.64 22.26 -29.11
C VAL A 671 -32.77 21.14 -28.55
N THR A 672 -32.39 20.17 -29.37
CA THR A 672 -31.48 19.08 -29.01
C THR A 672 -30.10 19.40 -29.58
N LEU A 673 -29.09 19.39 -28.68
CA LEU A 673 -27.71 19.63 -29.06
C LEU A 673 -26.97 18.31 -29.39
N PRO A 674 -25.87 18.34 -30.15
CA PRO A 674 -25.02 17.17 -30.36
C PRO A 674 -24.59 16.59 -29.03
N LYS A 675 -24.44 15.24 -28.96
CA LYS A 675 -23.94 14.58 -27.78
C LYS A 675 -22.50 14.97 -27.48
N VAL A 676 -22.15 15.12 -26.22
CA VAL A 676 -20.82 15.50 -25.75
C VAL A 676 -20.29 14.46 -24.76
N SER A 677 -18.99 14.22 -24.80
CA SER A 677 -18.30 13.36 -23.81
C SER A 677 -17.78 14.14 -22.59
N SER A 678 -17.76 15.47 -22.68
CA SER A 678 -17.42 16.36 -21.57
C SER A 678 -18.57 16.54 -20.60
N THR A 679 -18.27 16.97 -19.38
CA THR A 679 -19.22 17.32 -18.33
C THR A 679 -19.66 18.79 -18.39
N TYR A 680 -19.37 19.45 -19.50
CA TYR A 680 -19.80 20.81 -19.76
C TYR A 680 -20.12 21.00 -21.26
N LEU A 681 -20.95 22.01 -21.56
CA LEU A 681 -21.32 22.40 -22.92
C LEU A 681 -21.50 23.90 -22.99
N GLU A 682 -21.11 24.50 -24.14
CA GLU A 682 -21.24 25.92 -24.42
C GLU A 682 -22.34 26.15 -25.44
N ILE A 683 -23.25 27.10 -25.18
CA ILE A 683 -24.22 27.61 -26.12
C ILE A 683 -23.81 29.03 -26.45
N ARG A 684 -23.27 29.20 -27.66
CA ARG A 684 -22.78 30.49 -28.16
C ARG A 684 -23.88 31.25 -28.91
N ASN A 685 -23.81 32.57 -28.82
CA ASN A 685 -24.80 33.47 -29.42
C ASN A 685 -26.23 33.17 -28.90
N ALA A 686 -26.34 32.95 -27.60
CA ALA A 686 -27.61 32.72 -26.94
C ALA A 686 -28.42 34.01 -26.83
N GLU A 687 -29.74 33.92 -26.73
CA GLU A 687 -30.63 35.05 -26.47
C GLU A 687 -30.99 35.13 -24.98
N ALA A 688 -31.27 36.34 -24.48
CA ALA A 688 -31.77 36.49 -23.11
C ALA A 688 -33.19 35.90 -23.01
N GLY A 689 -33.51 35.23 -21.91
CA GLY A 689 -34.80 34.59 -21.69
C GLY A 689 -34.80 33.51 -20.65
N ASP A 690 -35.94 32.91 -20.41
CA ASP A 690 -36.09 31.81 -19.45
C ASP A 690 -35.76 30.48 -20.10
N TYR A 691 -34.66 29.88 -19.69
CA TYR A 691 -34.17 28.61 -20.19
C TYR A 691 -34.57 27.46 -19.25
N VAL A 692 -34.92 26.33 -19.84
CA VAL A 692 -35.05 25.05 -19.19
C VAL A 692 -34.08 24.09 -19.87
N PHE A 693 -32.98 23.79 -19.20
CA PHE A 693 -31.99 22.83 -19.65
C PHE A 693 -32.31 21.43 -19.14
N THR A 694 -32.04 20.42 -19.96
CA THR A 694 -32.21 19.03 -19.59
C THR A 694 -30.98 18.24 -20.04
N VAL A 695 -30.37 17.51 -19.13
CA VAL A 695 -29.15 16.68 -19.36
C VAL A 695 -29.44 15.23 -19.04
N ARG A 696 -29.05 14.32 -19.95
CA ARG A 696 -29.10 12.87 -19.75
C ARG A 696 -27.75 12.24 -20.00
N ALA A 697 -27.36 11.32 -19.18
CA ALA A 697 -26.19 10.48 -19.39
C ALA A 697 -26.52 9.35 -20.38
N VAL A 698 -25.59 9.01 -21.25
CA VAL A 698 -25.66 7.91 -22.22
C VAL A 698 -24.62 6.87 -21.87
N GLY A 699 -25.06 5.67 -21.54
CA GLY A 699 -24.15 4.56 -21.17
C GLY A 699 -23.44 3.95 -22.37
N VAL A 700 -22.46 3.09 -22.11
CA VAL A 700 -21.64 2.38 -23.12
C VAL A 700 -22.46 1.53 -24.09
N SER A 701 -23.67 1.09 -23.70
CA SER A 701 -24.63 0.39 -24.55
C SER A 701 -25.52 1.31 -25.37
N GLY A 702 -25.34 2.64 -25.32
CA GLY A 702 -26.21 3.62 -25.90
C GLY A 702 -27.51 3.90 -25.14
N LYS A 703 -27.68 3.25 -23.97
CA LYS A 703 -28.89 3.38 -23.14
C LYS A 703 -28.91 4.78 -22.48
N LEU A 704 -30.06 5.47 -22.61
CA LEU A 704 -30.26 6.77 -21.99
C LEU A 704 -30.65 6.62 -20.52
N GLY A 705 -29.98 7.37 -19.67
CA GLY A 705 -30.30 7.52 -18.24
C GLY A 705 -31.51 8.44 -18.02
N ASN A 706 -31.88 8.57 -16.75
CA ASN A 706 -32.86 9.58 -16.36
C ASN A 706 -32.27 10.97 -16.60
N PHE A 707 -33.16 11.96 -16.78
CA PHE A 707 -32.73 13.33 -16.99
C PHE A 707 -32.67 14.12 -15.68
N ALA A 708 -31.75 15.05 -15.63
CA ALA A 708 -31.80 16.20 -14.72
C ALA A 708 -32.18 17.44 -15.47
N SER A 709 -32.89 18.35 -14.85
CA SER A 709 -33.31 19.62 -15.44
C SER A 709 -32.98 20.79 -14.51
N LEU A 710 -32.61 21.90 -15.12
CA LEU A 710 -32.35 23.18 -14.46
C LEU A 710 -33.07 24.28 -15.21
N SER A 711 -33.84 25.08 -14.49
CA SER A 711 -34.49 26.30 -15.05
C SER A 711 -33.67 27.50 -14.58
N GLN A 712 -33.27 28.34 -15.53
CA GLN A 712 -32.48 29.54 -15.27
C GLN A 712 -32.91 30.66 -16.17
N SER A 713 -33.20 31.84 -15.59
CA SER A 713 -33.38 33.08 -16.36
C SER A 713 -32.00 33.62 -16.73
N ILE A 714 -31.78 33.74 -18.03
CA ILE A 714 -30.55 34.30 -18.60
C ILE A 714 -30.88 35.75 -18.90
N LEU A 715 -30.34 36.64 -18.09
CA LEU A 715 -30.77 38.06 -18.11
C LEU A 715 -29.97 38.91 -19.10
N GLY A 716 -28.84 38.41 -19.61
CA GLY A 716 -27.97 39.34 -20.33
C GLY A 716 -27.59 40.50 -19.40
N LYS A 717 -26.62 41.32 -19.71
CA LYS A 717 -26.07 42.32 -18.79
C LYS A 717 -26.94 43.54 -18.52
N LEU A 718 -27.95 43.42 -17.68
CA LEU A 718 -28.81 44.56 -17.32
C LEU A 718 -28.64 45.01 -15.83
N GLN A 719 -28.13 44.22 -14.95
CA GLN A 719 -27.94 44.58 -13.53
C GLN A 719 -26.49 44.62 -13.11
N PRO A 720 -26.08 45.56 -12.22
CA PRO A 720 -24.75 45.50 -11.59
C PRO A 720 -24.64 44.27 -10.66
N PRO A 721 -23.42 43.76 -10.37
CA PRO A 721 -23.23 42.66 -9.45
C PRO A 721 -23.74 42.97 -8.04
N ASP A 722 -24.06 41.91 -7.29
CA ASP A 722 -24.41 42.04 -5.86
C ASP A 722 -23.22 42.60 -5.06
N ASP A 723 -23.53 43.22 -3.92
CA ASP A 723 -22.51 43.76 -3.04
C ASP A 723 -21.69 42.64 -2.35
N VAL A 724 -20.40 42.86 -2.22
CA VAL A 724 -19.48 41.86 -1.65
C VAL A 724 -19.81 41.60 -0.15
N GLN A 725 -19.92 40.32 0.19
CA GLN A 725 -20.22 39.88 1.55
C GLN A 725 -18.96 39.32 2.24
N ASP A 726 -19.01 39.31 3.57
CA ASP A 726 -17.99 38.69 4.45
C ASP A 726 -16.55 39.18 4.20
N PHE A 727 -16.40 40.46 3.84
CA PHE A 727 -15.08 41.03 3.61
C PHE A 727 -14.30 41.16 4.90
N VAL A 728 -13.18 40.44 4.99
CA VAL A 728 -12.28 40.44 6.15
C VAL A 728 -10.82 40.63 5.73
N VAL A 729 -10.04 41.27 6.58
CA VAL A 729 -8.60 41.43 6.40
C VAL A 729 -7.88 40.70 7.53
N LEU A 730 -7.14 39.66 7.20
CA LEU A 730 -6.43 38.83 8.15
C LEU A 730 -4.94 39.11 8.10
N ARG A 731 -4.32 39.22 9.28
CA ARG A 731 -2.87 39.39 9.41
C ARG A 731 -2.18 38.06 9.19
N ARG A 732 -1.18 38.05 8.34
CA ARG A 732 -0.24 36.94 8.19
C ARG A 732 1.16 37.43 8.58
N THR A 733 2.12 36.57 8.65
CA THR A 733 3.46 36.85 9.18
C THR A 733 4.14 38.02 8.47
N THR A 734 3.96 38.14 7.15
CA THR A 734 4.66 39.13 6.31
C THR A 734 3.73 40.05 5.54
N ASP A 735 2.45 39.74 5.48
CA ASP A 735 1.47 40.45 4.65
C ASP A 735 0.05 40.37 5.22
N LEU A 736 -0.87 41.04 4.56
CA LEU A 736 -2.30 40.99 4.86
C LEU A 736 -3.01 40.13 3.80
N LEU A 737 -3.82 39.20 4.24
CA LEU A 737 -4.73 38.45 3.39
C LEU A 737 -6.12 39.06 3.48
N LEU A 738 -6.58 39.63 2.39
CA LEU A 738 -7.94 40.11 2.23
C LEU A 738 -8.77 38.99 1.64
N SER A 739 -9.91 38.66 2.23
CA SER A 739 -10.79 37.58 1.75
C SER A 739 -12.25 37.93 1.91
N TRP A 740 -13.10 37.38 1.03
CA TRP A 740 -14.53 37.65 0.99
C TRP A 740 -15.28 36.44 0.40
N SER A 741 -16.59 36.46 0.57
CA SER A 741 -17.46 35.44 -0.04
C SER A 741 -17.63 35.70 -1.54
N ALA A 742 -17.67 34.61 -2.32
CA ALA A 742 -17.88 34.72 -3.75
C ALA A 742 -19.28 35.23 -4.07
N ASN A 743 -19.38 36.22 -4.96
CA ASN A 743 -20.65 36.62 -5.50
C ASN A 743 -21.21 35.54 -6.46
N THR A 744 -22.53 35.43 -6.49
CA THR A 744 -23.25 34.46 -7.36
C THR A 744 -23.61 34.98 -8.71
N ASP A 745 -23.24 36.24 -9.01
CA ASP A 745 -23.54 36.90 -10.28
C ASP A 745 -22.91 36.16 -11.47
N ALA A 746 -23.71 35.76 -12.42
CA ALA A 746 -23.30 34.95 -13.57
C ALA A 746 -22.34 35.66 -14.51
N ASP A 747 -22.27 36.98 -14.46
CA ASP A 747 -21.42 37.83 -15.28
C ASP A 747 -20.33 38.56 -14.50
N LEU A 748 -20.07 38.14 -13.26
CA LEU A 748 -18.99 38.68 -12.45
C LEU A 748 -17.65 38.58 -13.21
N SER A 749 -16.95 39.68 -13.29
CA SER A 749 -15.60 39.72 -13.88
C SER A 749 -14.52 39.65 -12.78
N GLY A 750 -14.83 40.18 -11.59
CA GLY A 750 -13.90 40.17 -10.49
C GLY A 750 -14.25 41.17 -9.40
N TYR A 751 -13.27 41.45 -8.60
CA TYR A 751 -13.33 42.33 -7.43
C TYR A 751 -12.19 43.34 -7.50
N GLU A 752 -12.45 44.56 -7.08
CA GLU A 752 -11.44 45.58 -6.90
C GLU A 752 -11.38 45.96 -5.45
N VAL A 753 -10.17 46.03 -4.90
CA VAL A 753 -9.92 46.44 -3.54
C VAL A 753 -9.11 47.71 -3.53
N ARG A 754 -9.50 48.65 -2.64
CA ARG A 754 -8.82 49.95 -2.42
C ARG A 754 -8.55 50.14 -0.91
N VAL A 755 -7.55 50.93 -0.59
CA VAL A 755 -7.25 51.35 0.78
C VAL A 755 -7.23 52.91 0.87
N GLY A 756 -7.90 53.44 1.84
CA GLY A 756 -7.96 54.91 2.01
C GLY A 756 -9.18 55.36 2.79
N THR A 757 -9.52 56.66 2.68
CA THR A 757 -10.64 57.28 3.42
C THR A 757 -12.01 56.97 2.81
N GLY A 758 -12.09 56.48 1.58
CA GLY A 758 -13.30 56.13 0.89
C GLY A 758 -12.99 55.51 -0.49
N TRP A 759 -14.01 55.03 -1.18
CA TRP A 759 -13.81 54.33 -2.46
C TRP A 759 -13.13 55.20 -3.53
N ASP A 760 -13.64 56.42 -3.73
CA ASP A 760 -13.19 57.29 -4.82
C ASP A 760 -11.80 57.93 -4.54
N SER A 761 -11.44 58.11 -3.26
CA SER A 761 -10.17 58.62 -2.83
C SER A 761 -9.15 57.58 -2.46
N GLY A 762 -9.56 56.30 -2.41
CA GLY A 762 -8.70 55.18 -2.01
C GLY A 762 -7.71 54.78 -3.11
N VAL A 763 -6.53 54.37 -2.69
CA VAL A 763 -5.51 53.82 -3.58
C VAL A 763 -5.88 52.36 -3.88
N MET A 764 -5.84 51.99 -5.14
CA MET A 764 -6.14 50.65 -5.58
C MET A 764 -5.06 49.67 -5.08
N VAL A 765 -5.47 48.67 -4.32
CA VAL A 765 -4.62 47.58 -3.84
C VAL A 765 -4.46 46.54 -4.97
N GLY A 766 -5.55 46.20 -5.63
CA GLY A 766 -5.54 45.31 -6.77
C GLY A 766 -6.93 44.90 -7.23
N GLN A 767 -6.95 44.20 -8.39
CA GLN A 767 -8.13 43.56 -8.92
C GLN A 767 -7.89 42.05 -9.06
N THR A 768 -8.88 41.24 -8.77
CA THR A 768 -8.80 39.76 -8.86
C THR A 768 -10.15 39.16 -9.22
N ALA A 769 -10.10 38.06 -9.93
CA ALA A 769 -11.30 37.23 -10.16
C ALA A 769 -11.52 36.23 -9.00
N GLY A 770 -10.54 36.01 -8.17
CA GLY A 770 -10.64 35.16 -6.98
C GLY A 770 -11.25 35.89 -5.79
N THR A 771 -11.47 35.17 -4.70
CA THR A 771 -12.05 35.69 -3.44
C THR A 771 -11.00 36.06 -2.41
N GLN A 772 -9.76 36.20 -2.83
CA GLN A 772 -8.64 36.58 -1.97
C GLN A 772 -7.67 37.50 -2.70
N LEU A 773 -7.06 38.39 -1.97
CA LEU A 773 -6.00 39.29 -2.43
C LEU A 773 -4.97 39.46 -1.32
N VAL A 774 -3.71 39.48 -1.67
CA VAL A 774 -2.61 39.73 -0.73
C VAL A 774 -2.16 41.18 -0.86
N HIS A 775 -1.91 41.84 0.28
CA HIS A 775 -1.43 43.20 0.32
C HIS A 775 -0.27 43.34 1.32
N ASP A 776 0.84 43.80 0.82
CA ASP A 776 2.03 44.09 1.66
C ASP A 776 1.85 45.42 2.39
N GLN A 777 1.60 45.37 3.70
CA GLN A 777 1.42 46.54 4.57
C GLN A 777 2.17 46.30 5.86
N SER A 778 3.32 46.89 6.02
CA SER A 778 4.23 46.74 7.17
C SER A 778 4.36 47.96 8.03
N GLU A 779 3.58 49.00 7.80
CA GLU A 779 3.60 50.24 8.65
C GLU A 779 2.47 50.19 9.65
N SER A 780 2.72 50.69 10.87
CA SER A 780 1.68 50.89 11.87
C SER A 780 0.74 52.03 11.46
N GLY A 781 -0.55 51.85 11.73
CA GLY A 781 -1.54 52.84 11.32
C GLY A 781 -2.95 52.27 11.34
N GLN A 782 -3.92 53.13 11.00
CA GLN A 782 -5.31 52.74 10.80
C GLN A 782 -5.63 52.73 9.31
N TYR A 783 -6.08 51.60 8.81
CA TYR A 783 -6.35 51.39 7.40
C TYR A 783 -7.79 51.01 7.19
N ASN A 784 -8.46 51.68 6.25
CA ASN A 784 -9.79 51.30 5.80
C ASN A 784 -9.67 50.67 4.40
N TYR A 785 -10.03 49.42 4.31
CA TYR A 785 -10.09 48.67 3.05
C TYR A 785 -11.51 48.68 2.53
N HIS A 786 -11.65 48.94 1.24
CA HIS A 786 -12.90 49.03 0.51
C HIS A 786 -12.90 48.04 -0.66
N ILE A 787 -13.99 47.33 -0.81
CA ILE A 787 -14.12 46.34 -1.91
C ILE A 787 -15.45 46.53 -2.66
N ARG A 788 -15.42 46.36 -3.94
CA ARG A 788 -16.59 46.24 -4.82
C ARG A 788 -16.39 45.14 -5.85
N ALA A 789 -17.43 44.39 -6.15
CA ALA A 789 -17.50 43.50 -7.29
C ALA A 789 -17.74 44.28 -8.58
N PHE A 790 -17.22 43.81 -9.73
CA PHE A 790 -17.50 44.37 -11.03
C PHE A 790 -17.78 43.27 -12.07
N ASP A 791 -18.70 43.57 -12.96
CA ASP A 791 -19.10 42.67 -14.00
C ASP A 791 -18.19 42.78 -15.26
N THR A 792 -18.40 41.89 -16.22
CA THR A 792 -17.68 41.92 -17.52
C THR A 792 -18.01 43.10 -18.38
N SER A 793 -19.02 43.95 -18.06
CA SER A 793 -19.30 45.26 -18.70
C SER A 793 -18.65 46.42 -18.00
N GLY A 794 -17.95 46.17 -16.85
CA GLY A 794 -17.27 47.19 -16.06
C GLY A 794 -18.18 47.91 -15.07
N LYS A 795 -19.42 47.44 -14.82
CA LYS A 795 -20.28 48.01 -13.80
C LYS A 795 -19.89 47.45 -12.43
N TYR A 796 -19.81 48.33 -11.44
CA TYR A 796 -19.51 47.94 -10.05
C TYR A 796 -20.79 47.71 -9.27
N SER A 797 -20.70 46.85 -8.24
CA SER A 797 -21.73 46.67 -7.22
C SER A 797 -22.20 48.02 -6.64
N GLN A 798 -23.46 48.02 -6.21
CA GLN A 798 -24.09 49.29 -5.83
C GLN A 798 -23.47 49.95 -4.58
N HIS A 799 -23.15 49.15 -3.56
CA HIS A 799 -22.56 49.63 -2.33
C HIS A 799 -21.09 49.14 -2.17
N VAL A 800 -20.35 49.87 -1.37
CA VAL A 800 -18.96 49.55 -1.00
C VAL A 800 -18.94 48.79 0.32
N THR A 801 -18.35 47.64 0.35
CA THR A 801 -18.09 46.94 1.61
C THR A 801 -16.75 47.39 2.17
N THR A 802 -16.70 47.70 3.46
CA THR A 802 -15.52 48.31 4.10
C THR A 802 -15.10 47.49 5.31
N PHE A 803 -13.79 47.30 5.48
CA PHE A 803 -13.17 46.71 6.64
C PHE A 803 -12.12 47.67 7.23
N GLN A 804 -12.19 47.93 8.54
CA GLN A 804 -11.22 48.75 9.22
C GLN A 804 -10.20 47.89 9.96
N LEU A 805 -8.93 48.11 9.68
CA LEU A 805 -7.80 47.45 10.32
C LEU A 805 -6.92 48.44 11.04
N THR A 806 -6.57 48.15 12.29
CA THR A 806 -5.56 48.92 13.04
C THR A 806 -4.34 48.06 13.23
N LEU A 807 -3.19 48.51 12.74
CA LEU A 807 -1.89 47.90 12.95
C LEU A 807 -1.10 48.70 13.97
N LEU A 808 -0.70 48.06 15.05
CA LEU A 808 0.11 48.72 16.12
C LEU A 808 1.52 48.17 16.11
N ALA A 809 2.50 49.01 16.29
CA ALA A 809 3.86 48.58 16.54
C ALA A 809 3.96 47.91 17.90
N PRO A 810 4.65 46.77 18.01
CA PRO A 810 4.84 46.09 19.29
C PRO A 810 5.72 46.91 20.23
N SER A 811 5.59 46.68 21.51
CA SER A 811 6.47 47.29 22.51
C SER A 811 7.92 46.85 22.31
N SER A 812 8.88 47.68 22.76
CA SER A 812 10.30 47.35 22.69
C SER A 812 10.62 46.09 23.52
N VAL A 813 11.56 45.27 23.07
CA VAL A 813 11.97 44.03 23.75
C VAL A 813 12.56 44.39 25.15
N ARG A 814 12.13 43.64 26.15
CA ARG A 814 12.55 43.88 27.56
C ARG A 814 13.52 42.79 28.02
N GLN A 815 14.41 43.18 28.97
CA GLN A 815 15.39 42.25 29.57
C GLN A 815 16.18 41.46 28.51
N PHE A 816 16.74 42.21 27.53
CA PHE A 816 17.63 41.65 26.55
C PHE A 816 19.03 41.49 27.13
N ASP A 817 19.39 40.28 27.45
CA ASP A 817 20.65 39.92 28.09
C ASP A 817 21.45 38.94 27.24
N VAL A 818 22.77 38.94 27.40
CA VAL A 818 23.70 38.02 26.75
C VAL A 818 24.66 37.45 27.80
N VAL A 819 24.79 36.11 27.76
CA VAL A 819 25.74 35.37 28.60
C VAL A 819 26.70 34.61 27.70
N GLN A 820 28.01 34.77 27.96
CA GLN A 820 29.01 33.93 27.29
C GLN A 820 29.14 32.60 28.05
N SER A 821 28.94 31.50 27.35
CA SER A 821 29.13 30.16 27.83
C SER A 821 30.07 29.43 26.87
N ALA A 822 31.29 29.15 27.33
CA ALA A 822 32.37 28.58 26.52
C ALA A 822 32.56 29.33 25.18
N ASN A 823 32.28 28.71 24.04
CA ASN A 823 32.42 29.25 22.69
C ASN A 823 31.12 29.87 22.15
N ARG A 824 30.14 30.16 22.96
CA ARG A 824 28.84 30.68 22.53
C ARG A 824 28.41 31.87 23.31
N LEU A 825 27.66 32.75 22.65
CA LEU A 825 26.88 33.81 23.24
C LEU A 825 25.42 33.37 23.29
N GLU A 826 24.88 33.28 24.48
CA GLU A 826 23.49 32.95 24.70
C GLU A 826 22.70 34.21 24.98
N PHE A 827 21.79 34.59 24.11
CA PHE A 827 20.89 35.71 24.23
C PHE A 827 19.57 35.28 24.83
N ARG A 828 19.01 36.09 25.73
CA ARG A 828 17.70 35.83 26.33
C ARG A 828 16.96 37.14 26.50
N TRP A 829 15.66 37.13 26.39
CA TRP A 829 14.78 38.27 26.59
C TRP A 829 13.39 37.82 27.03
N LEU A 830 12.64 38.75 27.60
CA LEU A 830 11.25 38.50 27.93
C LEU A 830 10.38 38.57 26.68
N PRO A 831 9.51 37.55 26.45
CA PRO A 831 8.53 37.63 25.37
C PRO A 831 7.69 38.87 25.47
N ASN A 832 7.41 39.51 24.35
CA ASN A 832 6.49 40.62 24.28
C ASN A 832 5.08 40.19 24.66
N PRO A 833 4.29 40.98 25.37
CA PRO A 833 2.94 40.63 25.79
C PRO A 833 1.92 40.67 24.65
N GLU A 834 2.22 41.36 23.56
CA GLU A 834 1.35 41.49 22.40
C GLU A 834 1.28 40.16 21.63
N PRO A 835 0.08 39.55 21.46
CA PRO A 835 -0.09 38.26 20.81
C PRO A 835 0.27 38.28 19.31
N GLU A 836 0.33 39.49 18.73
CA GLU A 836 0.69 39.68 17.32
C GLU A 836 2.18 39.58 17.05
N VAL A 837 3.04 39.54 18.09
CA VAL A 837 4.49 39.38 17.91
C VAL A 837 4.79 37.94 17.45
N VAL A 838 5.39 37.83 16.28
CA VAL A 838 5.65 36.52 15.62
C VAL A 838 7.13 36.17 15.57
N ALA A 839 8.01 37.17 15.71
CA ALA A 839 9.45 36.98 15.64
C ALA A 839 10.22 38.13 16.31
N TYR A 840 11.51 37.92 16.46
CA TYR A 840 12.48 38.90 16.89
C TYR A 840 13.64 38.93 15.93
N GLU A 841 14.11 40.12 15.53
CA GLU A 841 15.30 40.26 14.71
C GLU A 841 16.47 40.73 15.56
N LEU A 842 17.59 40.02 15.41
CA LEU A 842 18.84 40.32 16.07
C LEU A 842 19.84 40.87 15.05
N ARG A 843 20.56 41.93 15.44
CA ARG A 843 21.64 42.55 14.66
C ARG A 843 22.86 42.81 15.53
N GLU A 844 24.03 42.92 14.90
CA GLU A 844 25.29 43.24 15.54
C GLU A 844 25.90 44.49 14.93
N GLY A 845 26.25 45.50 15.76
CA GLY A 845 26.88 46.72 15.30
C GLY A 845 26.65 47.92 16.19
N GLY A 846 27.03 49.09 15.74
CA GLY A 846 26.99 50.33 16.53
C GLY A 846 25.58 50.88 16.79
N ALA A 847 24.72 50.85 15.79
CA ALA A 847 23.33 51.29 15.85
C ALA A 847 22.45 50.38 15.02
N TRP A 848 21.13 50.27 15.30
CA TRP A 848 20.21 49.39 14.64
C TRP A 848 20.28 49.45 13.11
N ASP A 849 20.19 50.63 12.54
CA ASP A 849 20.11 50.83 11.08
C ASP A 849 21.42 50.54 10.34
N THR A 850 22.54 50.55 11.05
CA THR A 850 23.87 50.26 10.47
C THR A 850 24.42 48.89 10.88
N SER A 851 23.67 48.16 11.69
CA SER A 851 24.08 46.88 12.23
C SER A 851 23.81 45.75 11.24
N ILE A 852 24.66 44.71 11.28
CA ILE A 852 24.56 43.53 10.41
C ILE A 852 23.49 42.60 11.00
N PHE A 853 22.61 42.14 10.15
CA PHE A 853 21.62 41.10 10.48
C PHE A 853 22.30 39.82 10.92
N ILE A 854 21.83 39.26 12.05
CA ILE A 854 22.31 37.98 12.58
C ILE A 854 21.25 36.90 12.35
N ALA A 855 20.05 37.11 12.87
CA ALA A 855 18.97 36.12 12.80
C ALA A 855 17.60 36.74 13.04
N GLU A 856 16.59 36.12 12.47
CA GLU A 856 15.20 36.26 12.88
C GLU A 856 14.81 35.00 13.65
N VAL A 857 14.31 35.14 14.87
CA VAL A 857 13.99 34.04 15.78
C VAL A 857 12.58 34.14 16.32
N LYS A 858 11.93 33.00 16.49
CA LYS A 858 10.56 32.88 17.01
C LYS A 858 10.50 32.54 18.51
N SER A 859 11.64 32.34 19.12
CA SER A 859 11.79 32.06 20.54
C SER A 859 12.28 33.29 21.29
N SER A 860 12.22 33.29 22.61
CA SER A 860 12.78 34.34 23.47
C SER A 860 14.25 34.11 23.85
N SER A 861 14.95 33.28 23.10
CA SER A 861 16.38 33.02 23.25
C SER A 861 17.02 32.68 21.92
N PHE A 862 18.31 32.96 21.80
CA PHE A 862 19.12 32.65 20.61
C PHE A 862 20.56 32.38 21.03
N THR A 863 21.26 31.52 20.30
CA THR A 863 22.66 31.18 20.57
C THR A 863 23.51 31.42 19.33
N LEU A 864 24.58 32.15 19.51
CA LEU A 864 25.55 32.49 18.46
C LEU A 864 26.94 32.02 18.90
N PRO A 865 27.81 31.53 17.99
CA PRO A 865 29.23 31.34 18.28
C PRO A 865 29.87 32.63 18.79
N SER A 866 30.76 32.54 19.80
CA SER A 866 31.32 33.74 20.46
C SER A 866 32.13 34.67 19.50
N GLY A 867 32.65 34.13 18.39
CA GLY A 867 33.36 34.91 17.40
C GLY A 867 34.73 35.41 17.89
N PHE A 868 35.14 36.59 17.47
CA PHE A 868 36.44 37.20 17.81
C PHE A 868 36.40 37.92 19.18
N ASP A 869 37.54 38.03 19.84
CA ASP A 869 37.71 38.79 21.10
C ASP A 869 37.42 40.29 20.92
N GLY A 870 36.77 40.88 21.88
CA GLY A 870 36.48 42.30 21.90
C GLY A 870 35.10 42.66 22.39
N GLU A 871 34.83 43.92 22.44
CA GLU A 871 33.51 44.43 22.79
C GLU A 871 32.57 44.28 21.60
N ARG A 872 31.45 43.63 21.82
CA ARG A 872 30.42 43.42 20.79
C ARG A 872 29.09 43.95 21.28
N LYS A 873 28.36 44.61 20.42
CA LYS A 873 27.07 45.22 20.70
C LYS A 873 26.01 44.60 19.82
N PHE A 874 24.94 44.14 20.43
CA PHE A 874 23.85 43.46 19.78
C PHE A 874 22.54 44.18 19.99
N TRP A 875 21.73 44.20 18.98
CA TRP A 875 20.44 44.85 18.96
C TRP A 875 19.34 43.87 18.69
N ILE A 876 18.16 44.15 19.27
CA ILE A 876 16.97 43.32 19.03
C ILE A 876 15.74 44.21 18.85
N LYS A 877 14.89 43.86 17.91
CA LYS A 877 13.53 44.40 17.76
C LYS A 877 12.54 43.28 17.71
N ALA A 878 11.34 43.47 18.25
CA ALA A 878 10.20 42.63 18.09
C ALA A 878 9.53 42.90 16.74
N ILE A 879 9.03 41.84 16.10
CA ILE A 879 8.31 41.88 14.84
C ILE A 879 6.89 41.38 15.09
N ALA A 880 5.92 42.23 14.93
CA ALA A 880 4.51 41.89 14.95
C ALA A 880 4.01 41.60 13.52
N SER A 881 3.05 40.69 13.37
CA SER A 881 2.38 40.45 12.10
C SER A 881 1.56 41.67 11.67
N PRO A 882 1.70 42.11 10.42
CA PRO A 882 2.44 41.60 9.28
C PRO A 882 3.83 42.25 9.02
N GLY A 883 4.78 41.99 9.87
CA GLY A 883 6.15 42.50 9.67
C GLY A 883 6.44 43.87 10.28
N ILE A 884 5.66 44.31 11.24
CA ILE A 884 5.80 45.63 11.90
C ILE A 884 6.81 45.52 13.02
N TYR A 885 7.88 46.32 12.93
CA TYR A 885 8.90 46.38 13.96
C TYR A 885 8.49 47.24 15.15
N SER A 886 9.01 46.88 16.33
CA SER A 886 8.95 47.80 17.49
C SER A 886 9.65 49.11 17.18
N GLU A 887 9.12 50.27 17.70
CA GLU A 887 9.67 51.59 17.40
C GLU A 887 11.13 51.69 17.81
N GLU A 888 11.46 51.24 19.02
CA GLU A 888 12.80 51.31 19.55
C GLU A 888 13.47 49.93 19.51
N ALA A 889 14.77 49.91 19.21
CA ALA A 889 15.59 48.71 19.32
C ALA A 889 16.23 48.64 20.72
N THR A 890 16.16 47.51 21.37
CA THR A 890 16.87 47.26 22.62
C THR A 890 18.27 46.73 22.30
N PHE A 891 19.27 47.10 23.09
CA PHE A 891 20.62 46.60 22.88
C PHE A 891 21.26 46.06 24.15
N VAL A 892 22.26 45.20 23.94
CA VAL A 892 23.14 44.68 24.97
C VAL A 892 24.57 44.69 24.43
N SER A 893 25.54 45.01 25.31
CA SER A 893 26.97 44.95 24.98
C SER A 893 27.62 43.89 25.85
N THR A 894 28.54 43.13 25.27
CA THR A 894 29.34 42.14 26.01
C THR A 894 30.77 42.14 25.53
N VAL A 895 31.68 41.82 26.42
CA VAL A 895 33.10 41.64 26.06
C VAL A 895 33.35 40.16 25.89
N VAL A 896 33.59 39.75 24.66
CA VAL A 896 33.85 38.34 24.33
C VAL A 896 35.32 38.04 24.61
N ALA A 897 35.57 37.05 25.49
CA ALA A 897 36.89 36.48 25.67
C ALA A 897 36.89 35.08 25.01
N GLN A 898 37.77 34.88 24.09
CA GLN A 898 37.85 33.53 23.50
C GLN A 898 38.47 32.54 24.47
N PRO A 899 37.82 31.40 24.73
CA PRO A 899 38.51 30.27 25.34
C PRO A 899 39.62 29.85 24.37
N GLN A 900 40.81 29.54 24.92
CA GLN A 900 41.94 29.08 24.10
C GLN A 900 41.71 27.63 23.59
N ASN A 901 40.69 27.45 22.81
CA ASN A 901 40.36 26.15 22.19
C ASN A 901 40.68 26.21 20.70
N ALA A 902 41.61 25.41 20.27
CA ALA A 902 41.97 25.24 18.89
C ALA A 902 41.41 23.89 18.38
N ASN A 903 40.66 23.93 17.32
CA ASN A 903 40.29 22.70 16.60
C ASN A 903 41.50 22.23 15.76
N LEU A 904 41.93 21.00 15.90
CA LEU A 904 42.90 20.37 15.07
C LEU A 904 42.24 19.44 14.08
N LEU A 905 42.47 19.69 12.77
CA LEU A 905 42.09 18.77 11.72
C LEU A 905 43.34 17.99 11.29
N VAL A 906 43.30 16.68 11.46
CA VAL A 906 44.35 15.77 10.99
C VAL A 906 43.77 14.97 9.83
N THR A 907 44.40 15.08 8.67
CA THR A 907 44.04 14.28 7.47
C THR A 907 45.17 13.28 7.22
N VAL A 908 44.84 12.02 7.09
CA VAL A 908 45.78 10.95 6.77
C VAL A 908 45.38 10.32 5.44
N ASP A 909 46.25 10.41 4.46
CA ASP A 909 46.08 9.71 3.18
C ASP A 909 46.94 8.43 3.21
N ALA A 910 46.29 7.29 3.33
CA ALA A 910 46.96 6.01 3.41
C ALA A 910 47.60 5.60 2.07
N GLN A 911 47.10 6.07 0.94
CA GLN A 911 47.69 5.81 -0.37
C GLN A 911 49.00 6.56 -0.59
N ALA A 912 49.04 7.83 -0.22
CA ALA A 912 50.25 8.65 -0.32
C ALA A 912 51.44 8.04 0.45
N THR A 913 51.18 7.29 1.50
CA THR A 913 52.17 6.57 2.33
C THR A 913 52.28 5.08 1.98
N ARG A 914 51.71 4.64 0.87
CA ARG A 914 51.74 3.25 0.36
C ARG A 914 51.15 2.24 1.31
N PHE A 915 50.09 2.59 2.01
CA PHE A 915 49.37 1.74 2.96
C PHE A 915 50.27 1.11 4.02
N PRO A 916 50.90 1.88 4.90
CA PRO A 916 51.90 1.41 5.85
C PRO A 916 51.28 0.59 7.01
N GLY A 917 49.97 0.61 7.19
CA GLY A 917 49.27 -0.08 8.27
C GLY A 917 49.34 -1.60 8.21
N VAL A 918 48.85 -2.25 9.26
CA VAL A 918 48.77 -3.72 9.36
C VAL A 918 47.62 -4.22 8.47
N LYS A 919 47.92 -5.20 7.65
CA LYS A 919 46.99 -5.79 6.67
C LYS A 919 46.68 -7.23 7.11
N HIS A 920 45.39 -7.50 7.28
CA HIS A 920 44.90 -8.86 7.52
C HIS A 920 44.11 -9.29 6.31
N PHE A 921 44.58 -10.33 5.62
CA PHE A 921 43.95 -10.85 4.39
C PHE A 921 43.81 -9.80 3.27
N ALA A 922 44.74 -8.84 3.24
CA ALA A 922 44.81 -7.84 2.20
C ALA A 922 46.29 -7.58 1.82
N SER A 923 46.56 -7.32 0.55
CA SER A 923 47.90 -7.00 0.03
C SER A 923 47.84 -5.71 -0.78
N VAL A 924 49.00 -5.06 -0.91
CA VAL A 924 49.16 -3.89 -1.76
C VAL A 924 49.63 -4.36 -3.14
N GLU A 925 48.85 -4.06 -4.15
CA GLU A 925 49.17 -4.36 -5.55
C GLU A 925 49.37 -3.04 -6.31
N SER A 926 50.37 -3.02 -7.20
CA SER A 926 50.59 -1.86 -8.06
C SER A 926 49.82 -2.03 -9.37
N VAL A 927 48.80 -1.20 -9.57
CA VAL A 927 47.94 -1.20 -10.76
C VAL A 927 48.06 0.15 -11.44
N ASN A 928 48.55 0.16 -12.71
CA ASN A 928 48.79 1.38 -13.49
C ASN A 928 49.66 2.42 -12.77
N SER A 929 50.73 1.96 -12.10
CA SER A 929 51.66 2.79 -11.33
C SER A 929 51.06 3.45 -10.08
N LEU A 930 49.88 3.03 -9.65
CA LEU A 930 49.28 3.41 -8.38
C LEU A 930 49.23 2.19 -7.47
N ASP A 931 49.62 2.37 -6.22
CA ASP A 931 49.44 1.32 -5.21
C ASP A 931 47.99 1.28 -4.75
N VAL A 932 47.37 0.12 -4.80
CA VAL A 932 45.98 -0.12 -4.35
C VAL A 932 45.97 -1.23 -3.32
N LEU A 933 45.04 -1.15 -2.38
CA LEU A 933 44.81 -2.19 -1.39
C LEU A 933 43.75 -3.16 -1.90
N ARG A 934 44.12 -4.43 -2.05
CA ARG A 934 43.21 -5.48 -2.55
C ARG A 934 43.08 -6.60 -1.53
N MET A 935 41.89 -7.19 -1.44
CA MET A 935 41.71 -8.42 -0.67
C MET A 935 42.47 -9.59 -1.30
N ASP A 936 43.01 -10.45 -0.47
CA ASP A 936 43.68 -11.68 -0.92
C ASP A 936 42.68 -12.63 -1.59
N SER A 937 43.13 -13.36 -2.61
CA SER A 937 42.23 -14.22 -3.38
C SER A 937 41.63 -15.35 -2.51
N GLY A 938 40.29 -15.50 -2.62
CA GLY A 938 39.54 -16.53 -1.87
C GLY A 938 39.07 -16.09 -0.47
N VAL A 939 39.27 -14.85 -0.09
CA VAL A 939 38.81 -14.30 1.20
C VAL A 939 37.55 -13.44 0.97
N THR A 940 36.61 -13.51 1.88
CA THR A 940 35.36 -12.74 1.83
C THR A 940 35.38 -11.48 2.71
N GLN A 941 36.44 -11.33 3.54
CA GLN A 941 36.59 -10.17 4.42
C GLN A 941 38.07 -9.91 4.66
N SER A 942 38.46 -8.61 4.64
CA SER A 942 39.80 -8.17 4.99
C SER A 942 39.76 -6.93 5.87
N GLU A 943 40.87 -6.70 6.62
CA GLU A 943 40.99 -5.57 7.54
C GLU A 943 42.29 -4.82 7.29
N TYR A 944 42.22 -3.50 7.29
CA TYR A 944 43.37 -2.60 7.24
C TYR A 944 43.38 -1.70 8.48
N LEU A 945 44.40 -1.85 9.32
CA LEU A 945 44.60 -1.08 10.54
C LEU A 945 45.79 -0.14 10.37
N PHE A 946 45.60 1.15 10.61
CA PHE A 946 46.69 2.09 10.63
C PHE A 946 46.62 3.01 11.84
N GLU A 947 47.78 3.44 12.31
CA GLU A 947 47.94 4.26 13.47
C GLU A 947 47.98 5.74 13.07
N VAL A 948 47.19 6.58 13.71
CA VAL A 948 47.24 8.04 13.55
C VAL A 948 47.83 8.64 14.80
N ASN A 949 49.02 9.20 14.70
CA ASN A 949 49.67 9.90 15.79
C ASN A 949 49.05 11.29 15.98
N LEU A 950 48.36 11.49 17.05
CA LEU A 950 47.79 12.77 17.45
C LEU A 950 48.72 13.49 18.40
N PRO A 951 48.91 14.83 18.26
CA PRO A 951 49.77 15.58 19.17
C PRO A 951 49.33 15.44 20.63
N THR A 952 50.25 15.13 21.50
CA THR A 952 50.02 14.89 22.96
C THR A 952 49.48 16.10 23.71
N SER A 953 49.54 17.28 23.12
CA SER A 953 49.00 18.54 23.66
C SER A 953 47.50 18.71 23.48
N TYR A 954 46.83 17.78 22.77
CA TYR A 954 45.38 17.81 22.55
C TYR A 954 44.72 16.66 23.29
N ARG A 955 43.78 16.96 24.15
CA ARG A 955 42.93 15.95 24.79
C ARG A 955 41.60 15.90 24.06
N ALA A 956 41.15 14.69 23.68
CA ALA A 956 39.79 14.53 23.13
C ALA A 956 38.79 14.73 24.25
N GLN A 957 38.16 15.89 24.30
CA GLN A 957 36.94 16.06 25.12
C GLN A 957 35.75 16.22 24.18
N ASN A 958 34.78 15.34 24.37
CA ASN A 958 33.40 15.37 23.94
C ASN A 958 33.06 15.10 22.45
N THR A 959 33.91 15.26 21.43
CA THR A 959 33.50 14.85 20.09
C THR A 959 34.71 14.48 19.22
N LEU A 960 34.94 13.18 19.03
CA LEU A 960 35.80 12.71 17.96
C LEU A 960 34.94 12.49 16.72
N LEU A 961 34.98 13.45 15.78
CA LEU A 961 34.40 13.27 14.45
C LEU A 961 35.41 12.60 13.53
N ALA A 962 35.25 11.30 13.27
CA ALA A 962 36.05 10.58 12.30
C ALA A 962 35.22 10.31 11.05
N SER A 963 35.65 10.82 9.90
CA SER A 963 35.12 10.44 8.60
C SER A 963 36.16 9.64 7.84
N ILE A 964 35.80 8.50 7.31
CA ILE A 964 36.66 7.68 6.46
C ILE A 964 36.04 7.66 5.08
N GLY A 965 36.80 8.14 4.08
CA GLY A 965 36.46 8.02 2.68
C GLY A 965 37.31 6.96 2.04
N ALA A 966 36.73 6.13 1.20
CA ALA A 966 37.42 5.19 0.35
C ALA A 966 37.11 5.46 -1.13
N THR A 967 38.13 5.46 -1.97
CA THR A 967 37.96 5.57 -3.42
C THR A 967 38.24 4.21 -4.06
N LEU A 968 37.30 3.70 -4.80
CA LEU A 968 37.39 2.42 -5.49
C LEU A 968 38.14 2.57 -6.82
N ASP A 969 38.66 1.46 -7.34
CA ASP A 969 39.19 1.43 -8.70
C ASP A 969 38.06 1.61 -9.70
N ASP A 970 38.17 2.65 -10.56
CA ASP A 970 37.14 3.03 -11.54
C ASP A 970 36.98 2.03 -12.71
N ARG A 971 37.76 0.94 -12.71
CA ARG A 971 37.53 -0.17 -13.66
C ARG A 971 36.39 -1.09 -13.30
N GLU A 972 35.81 -0.98 -12.10
CA GLU A 972 34.66 -1.72 -11.67
C GLU A 972 33.43 -0.82 -11.61
N THR A 973 32.32 -1.26 -12.22
CA THR A 973 31.06 -0.53 -12.19
C THR A 973 30.35 -0.77 -10.85
N TRP A 974 29.63 0.22 -10.36
CA TRP A 974 28.82 0.13 -9.14
C TRP A 974 27.81 -1.04 -9.12
N THR A 975 27.47 -1.58 -10.28
CA THR A 975 26.56 -2.72 -10.43
C THR A 975 27.22 -4.07 -10.20
N SER A 976 28.55 -4.15 -10.20
CA SER A 976 29.31 -5.39 -9.98
C SER A 976 30.05 -5.41 -8.63
N ALA A 977 30.09 -4.28 -7.91
CA ALA A 977 30.76 -4.17 -6.63
C ALA A 977 29.82 -4.55 -5.47
N ASN A 978 30.20 -5.54 -4.70
CA ASN A 978 29.45 -5.99 -3.53
C ASN A 978 30.18 -5.51 -2.26
N TYR A 979 29.70 -4.45 -1.60
CA TYR A 979 30.32 -3.90 -0.39
C TYR A 979 29.29 -3.63 0.70
N ALA A 980 29.70 -3.82 1.94
CA ALA A 980 28.90 -3.45 3.10
C ALA A 980 29.76 -2.69 4.12
N TRP A 981 29.19 -1.66 4.74
CA TRP A 981 29.79 -0.94 5.85
C TRP A 981 29.25 -1.47 7.16
N ILE A 982 30.15 -2.00 8.01
CA ILE A 982 29.81 -2.40 9.38
C ILE A 982 30.56 -1.45 10.32
N SER A 983 29.83 -0.68 11.10
CA SER A 983 30.35 0.24 12.10
C SER A 983 30.15 -0.32 13.48
N SER A 984 31.21 -0.63 14.21
CA SER A 984 31.18 -0.77 15.66
C SER A 984 31.91 0.41 16.32
N ALA A 985 31.66 0.66 17.60
CA ALA A 985 32.12 1.85 18.32
C ALA A 985 33.66 2.10 18.29
N ALA A 986 34.49 1.09 17.93
CA ALA A 986 35.94 1.20 17.86
C ALA A 986 36.55 0.84 16.51
N LYS A 987 35.81 0.23 15.58
CA LYS A 987 36.35 -0.25 14.30
C LYS A 987 35.34 -0.03 13.21
N ARG A 988 35.77 0.47 12.03
CA ARG A 988 34.99 0.46 10.81
C ARG A 988 35.50 -0.64 9.89
N GLN A 989 34.62 -1.54 9.52
CA GLN A 989 34.90 -2.66 8.62
C GLN A 989 34.07 -2.46 7.33
N TRP A 990 34.65 -2.81 6.20
CA TRP A 990 33.92 -2.91 4.95
C TRP A 990 34.22 -4.23 4.26
N THR A 991 33.26 -4.72 3.53
CA THR A 991 33.44 -5.87 2.65
C THR A 991 33.32 -5.39 1.22
N TYR A 992 34.37 -5.69 0.44
CA TYR A 992 34.46 -5.31 -0.96
C TYR A 992 35.35 -6.34 -1.67
N ASP A 993 34.93 -6.81 -2.83
CA ASP A 993 35.64 -7.82 -3.61
C ASP A 993 36.56 -7.23 -4.70
N GLY A 994 36.61 -5.91 -4.80
CA GLY A 994 37.47 -5.15 -5.72
C GLY A 994 38.71 -4.55 -5.08
N ALA A 995 39.35 -3.64 -5.80
CA ALA A 995 40.53 -2.92 -5.37
C ALA A 995 40.20 -1.52 -4.84
N LEU A 996 40.79 -1.13 -3.72
CA LEU A 996 40.71 0.22 -3.18
C LEU A 996 41.87 1.09 -3.71
N LYS A 997 41.55 2.24 -4.29
CA LYS A 997 42.54 3.23 -4.76
C LYS A 997 43.10 4.07 -3.63
N SER A 998 42.27 4.50 -2.71
CA SER A 998 42.69 5.32 -1.58
C SER A 998 41.81 5.11 -0.36
N ILE A 999 42.37 5.34 0.80
CA ILE A 999 41.66 5.44 2.08
C ILE A 999 42.06 6.77 2.69
N GLU A 1000 41.09 7.64 2.93
CA GLU A 1000 41.29 8.93 3.59
C GLU A 1000 40.55 8.92 4.92
N ALA A 1001 41.25 9.19 6.02
CA ALA A 1001 40.68 9.34 7.33
C ALA A 1001 40.87 10.78 7.82
N ARG A 1002 39.78 11.42 8.23
CA ARG A 1002 39.81 12.79 8.79
C ARG A 1002 39.34 12.74 10.23
N PHE A 1003 40.17 13.27 11.11
CA PHE A 1003 39.87 13.38 12.54
C PHE A 1003 39.80 14.85 12.92
N GLN A 1004 38.71 15.24 13.57
CA GLN A 1004 38.56 16.58 14.15
C GLN A 1004 38.48 16.45 15.66
N MET A 1005 39.35 17.16 16.37
CA MET A 1005 39.40 17.22 17.81
C MET A 1005 39.36 18.66 18.31
N ALA A 1006 38.69 18.87 19.44
CA ALA A 1006 38.71 20.15 20.14
C ALA A 1006 39.75 20.11 21.26
N ARG A 1007 40.48 21.19 21.43
CA ARG A 1007 41.38 21.39 22.58
C ARG A 1007 40.60 22.12 23.69
N GLU A 1008 40.69 21.67 24.93
CA GLU A 1008 40.25 22.42 26.12
C GLU A 1008 40.96 23.74 26.30
#